data_52ad0d85d5e1f753c6ef49bd8ebea485
#
_entry.id   52ad0d85d5e1f753c6ef49bd8ebea485
#
_cell.length_a   1.000
_cell.length_b   1.000
_cell.length_c   1.000
_cell.angle_alpha   90.00
_cell.angle_beta   90.00
_cell.angle_gamma   90.00
#
_symmetry.space_group_name_H-M   'P 1'
#
loop_
_entity.id
_entity.type
_entity.pdbx_description
1 polymer ?
#
loop_
_entity_poly.entity_id
_entity_poly.type
_entity_poly.pdbx_seq_one_letter_code
_entity_poly.pdbx_strand_id
1 'polypeptide(L)'
;MRLQFKHQKFQSDAAKAVVDVFAGQPYLTPSYMMDRGSGYYQQRLTEEEDFTGWSNHKIVPELNDSIILEHIQKIQRANQLAPSHKLEGRYNLTIEMETGVGKTYTYIKTMFELNKHYGWSKFIVVVPSIAIREGVYKSFEVTQEHFAEEYGKKIRFFIYNSAHLTEIDRFASDSSINVMIINSQAFNARGKDARRIYMKLDEFRSRRPIDIIAKTNPIMIIDEPQSVEGKQTKENLKQFNPMLTLRYSATHKSDSIYNMVYRLDAMEAYNKRLVKKIAVKGITESGTTATESYVYLESINLSKSAPTATIQFDCIGAKGLRKKTATVGIGYNLYDYSGNLDEYKVGFVVKAIDGRDNSVEFLNGIKIFAGDVIGKVSEDQLRRIQIRETILSHLERERQLFHKGIKVLSLFFIDEVAKYKQYDEVGHPFNGIYADMFEEEYNDILSSMQREIGDEDYIQYLDAISAHDTHAGYFSVDKKGKMTDSKLSDKKEGTSDDIDAYDLIMKNKELLLDRDPKKSPVRFIFSHSALREGWDNPNVFQICTLKQSSSEVRKRQEVGRGLRLCVNQDGERMDANVLGNDVQSINVLTVIASESYDSFAKGLQTELADAVAGRPVAITADLFKGKVIVDARGNEQVVDGDTAQAIYFDLIVNGYIDKKGVLTDKYYADKANGTIQVAEEVADSRDSVINILDSVYDSRAMQPENARDKNVELQVDPDKLAMPEFKALWKRISPKSVYVVDFDTNELVDKAIASINRNLHVPKIYFKVETGAMDEIKSKDSLLNGSAFSKSKSSTYDSSKQIRANSSVKYDLIGKLVGETGLTRKAVVAILTGIEKSIFEQFKFNPEEFIIKAAALINDEKATAIIQHITYNVLDEHYDTDIFTEPTIKGKLGTNTMKAQRHLYDHIVYDSTNER
;
A
#
# COMPACT_ATOMS: atom_id res chain seq x y z
N MET A 1 -13.54 -17.66 -17.10
CA MET A 1 -12.38 -18.07 -16.30
C MET A 1 -12.89 -18.60 -14.97
N ARG A 2 -12.32 -19.69 -14.42
CA ARG A 2 -12.74 -20.28 -13.14
C ARG A 2 -11.54 -20.26 -12.21
N LEU A 3 -11.70 -19.71 -10.99
CA LEU A 3 -10.64 -19.68 -9.98
C LEU A 3 -10.29 -21.10 -9.52
N GLN A 4 -9.01 -21.43 -9.51
CA GLN A 4 -8.52 -22.69 -8.96
C GLN A 4 -8.13 -22.51 -7.49
N PHE A 5 -8.70 -23.35 -6.63
CA PHE A 5 -8.38 -23.36 -5.21
C PHE A 5 -7.34 -24.44 -4.92
N LYS A 6 -6.29 -24.07 -4.19
CA LYS A 6 -5.23 -24.98 -3.73
C LYS A 6 -5.22 -24.99 -2.20
N HIS A 7 -4.91 -26.14 -1.63
CA HIS A 7 -4.73 -26.27 -0.18
C HIS A 7 -3.50 -25.48 0.27
N GLN A 8 -3.73 -24.62 1.25
CA GLN A 8 -2.66 -23.84 1.87
C GLN A 8 -2.44 -24.34 3.30
N LYS A 9 -1.20 -24.64 3.66
CA LYS A 9 -0.86 -25.17 4.99
C LYS A 9 -1.35 -24.26 6.10
N PHE A 10 -1.12 -22.95 6.02
CA PHE A 10 -1.52 -21.98 7.05
C PHE A 10 -3.05 -21.94 7.26
N GLN A 11 -3.87 -22.17 6.23
CA GLN A 11 -5.32 -22.25 6.34
C GLN A 11 -5.75 -23.54 7.02
N SER A 12 -5.09 -24.65 6.72
CA SER A 12 -5.31 -25.94 7.38
C SER A 12 -4.85 -25.90 8.84
N ASP A 13 -3.72 -25.25 9.13
CA ASP A 13 -3.22 -25.07 10.51
C ASP A 13 -4.20 -24.22 11.35
N ALA A 14 -4.77 -23.16 10.78
CA ALA A 14 -5.77 -22.34 11.44
C ALA A 14 -7.06 -23.13 11.74
N ALA A 15 -7.55 -23.92 10.78
CA ALA A 15 -8.73 -24.76 10.99
C ALA A 15 -8.44 -25.85 12.03
N LYS A 16 -7.26 -26.47 11.95
CA LYS A 16 -6.82 -27.48 12.92
C LYS A 16 -6.72 -26.91 14.33
N ALA A 17 -6.20 -25.69 14.50
CA ALA A 17 -6.10 -25.04 15.81
C ALA A 17 -7.48 -24.92 16.48
N VAL A 18 -8.54 -24.63 15.72
CA VAL A 18 -9.92 -24.60 16.25
C VAL A 18 -10.44 -25.99 16.60
N VAL A 19 -10.21 -26.97 15.75
CA VAL A 19 -10.64 -28.36 15.99
C VAL A 19 -9.97 -28.92 17.24
N ASP A 20 -8.66 -28.77 17.37
CA ASP A 20 -7.89 -29.33 18.49
C ASP A 20 -8.31 -28.79 19.87
N VAL A 21 -8.97 -27.64 19.95
CA VAL A 21 -9.54 -27.12 21.22
C VAL A 21 -10.52 -28.11 21.81
N PHE A 22 -11.27 -28.82 20.97
CA PHE A 22 -12.32 -29.78 21.38
C PHE A 22 -11.87 -31.25 21.23
N ALA A 23 -10.56 -31.50 21.22
CA ALA A 23 -10.02 -32.86 21.19
C ALA A 23 -10.61 -33.70 22.33
N GLY A 24 -11.06 -34.90 22.01
CA GLY A 24 -11.85 -35.76 22.94
C GLY A 24 -13.37 -35.66 22.78
N GLN A 25 -13.89 -34.65 22.05
CA GLN A 25 -15.31 -34.66 21.66
C GLN A 25 -15.53 -35.79 20.64
N PRO A 26 -16.46 -36.73 20.93
CA PRO A 26 -16.77 -37.82 20.02
C PRO A 26 -17.50 -37.29 18.77
N TYR A 27 -17.36 -38.03 17.66
CA TYR A 27 -18.22 -37.81 16.50
C TYR A 27 -19.67 -38.23 16.80
N LEU A 28 -20.57 -37.26 16.78
CA LEU A 28 -21.97 -37.48 16.99
C LEU A 28 -22.78 -36.78 15.90
N THR A 29 -23.58 -37.54 15.17
CA THR A 29 -24.51 -36.98 14.20
C THR A 29 -25.50 -36.04 14.91
N PRO A 30 -25.95 -34.95 14.24
CA PRO A 30 -26.93 -34.05 14.83
C PRO A 30 -28.14 -34.81 15.42
N SER A 31 -28.63 -34.38 16.56
CA SER A 31 -29.81 -34.98 17.18
C SER A 31 -31.07 -34.38 16.60
N TYR A 32 -32.03 -35.26 16.31
CA TYR A 32 -33.38 -34.87 15.89
C TYR A 32 -34.30 -34.75 17.08
N MET A 33 -34.89 -33.59 17.30
CA MET A 33 -35.95 -33.37 18.29
C MET A 33 -37.29 -33.36 17.59
N MET A 34 -38.18 -34.22 18.02
CA MET A 34 -39.57 -34.26 17.54
C MET A 34 -40.50 -33.46 18.47
N ASP A 35 -41.28 -32.62 17.85
CA ASP A 35 -42.47 -32.04 18.49
C ASP A 35 -43.45 -33.17 18.80
N ARG A 36 -43.84 -33.33 20.07
CA ARG A 36 -44.78 -34.40 20.49
C ARG A 36 -46.23 -34.09 20.17
N GLY A 37 -46.51 -33.00 19.42
CA GLY A 37 -47.85 -32.60 19.01
C GLY A 37 -48.81 -32.27 20.17
N SER A 38 -49.75 -31.39 19.90
CA SER A 38 -50.73 -30.84 20.84
C SER A 38 -51.82 -31.87 21.35
N GLY A 39 -51.55 -33.18 21.28
CA GLY A 39 -52.51 -34.22 21.61
C GLY A 39 -52.56 -34.67 23.07
N TYR A 40 -51.72 -34.23 23.96
CA TYR A 40 -51.71 -34.55 25.38
C TYR A 40 -51.80 -33.28 26.23
N TYR A 41 -53.05 -32.94 26.65
CA TYR A 41 -53.30 -31.96 27.69
C TYR A 41 -52.88 -32.53 29.07
N GLN A 42 -51.61 -32.37 29.38
CA GLN A 42 -51.16 -32.29 30.76
C GLN A 42 -50.52 -30.95 30.96
N GLN A 43 -51.05 -30.14 31.87
CA GLN A 43 -50.51 -28.85 32.25
C GLN A 43 -49.02 -28.95 32.47
N ARG A 44 -48.25 -28.44 31.54
CA ARG A 44 -46.82 -28.17 31.76
C ARG A 44 -46.66 -26.82 32.43
N LEU A 45 -46.07 -26.82 33.60
CA LEU A 45 -45.68 -25.65 34.37
C LEU A 45 -44.49 -24.88 33.77
N THR A 46 -44.01 -25.29 32.59
CA THR A 46 -42.92 -24.60 31.84
C THR A 46 -43.33 -24.49 30.38
N GLU A 47 -43.41 -23.28 29.88
CA GLU A 47 -43.58 -22.96 28.45
C GLU A 47 -42.31 -23.35 27.67
N GLU A 48 -42.06 -24.65 27.49
CA GLU A 48 -41.09 -25.10 26.47
C GLU A 48 -41.79 -25.05 25.12
N GLU A 49 -41.48 -24.05 24.30
CA GLU A 49 -41.96 -24.00 22.93
C GLU A 49 -41.50 -25.25 22.17
N ASP A 50 -42.42 -25.91 21.48
CA ASP A 50 -42.17 -27.12 20.73
C ASP A 50 -41.20 -26.84 19.56
N PHE A 51 -40.03 -27.50 19.59
CA PHE A 51 -39.04 -27.45 18.54
C PHE A 51 -38.98 -28.81 17.84
N THR A 52 -39.19 -28.78 16.51
CA THR A 52 -38.96 -29.95 15.67
C THR A 52 -37.83 -29.63 14.71
N GLY A 53 -36.76 -30.38 14.81
CA GLY A 53 -35.59 -30.10 13.95
C GLY A 53 -34.31 -30.77 14.45
N TRP A 54 -33.25 -30.51 13.71
CA TRP A 54 -31.91 -31.01 14.00
C TRP A 54 -31.07 -29.97 14.77
N SER A 55 -30.37 -30.42 15.80
CA SER A 55 -29.47 -29.57 16.59
C SER A 55 -28.08 -30.18 16.67
N ASN A 56 -27.06 -29.33 16.80
CA ASN A 56 -25.71 -29.79 17.12
C ASN A 56 -25.72 -30.45 18.52
N HIS A 57 -24.98 -31.54 18.65
CA HIS A 57 -24.70 -32.11 19.94
C HIS A 57 -23.90 -31.14 20.79
N LYS A 58 -24.26 -31.03 22.08
CA LYS A 58 -23.49 -30.22 23.02
C LYS A 58 -22.11 -30.86 23.24
N ILE A 59 -21.18 -30.04 23.71
CA ILE A 59 -19.88 -30.52 24.17
C ILE A 59 -20.12 -31.48 25.32
N VAL A 60 -19.45 -32.64 25.26
CA VAL A 60 -19.63 -33.69 26.27
C VAL A 60 -19.14 -33.24 27.67
N PRO A 61 -19.78 -33.65 28.76
CA PRO A 61 -19.42 -33.20 30.12
C PRO A 61 -17.97 -33.52 30.50
N GLU A 62 -17.39 -34.54 29.90
CA GLU A 62 -15.99 -34.96 30.12
C GLU A 62 -15.02 -33.87 29.69
N LEU A 63 -15.37 -33.09 28.67
CA LEU A 63 -14.62 -31.90 28.21
C LEU A 63 -15.07 -30.67 29.05
N ASN A 64 -14.69 -30.66 30.31
CA ASN A 64 -14.96 -29.53 31.18
C ASN A 64 -14.07 -28.28 30.81
N ASP A 65 -14.40 -27.16 31.43
CA ASP A 65 -13.74 -25.89 31.16
C ASP A 65 -12.24 -25.91 31.45
N SER A 66 -11.77 -26.73 32.43
CA SER A 66 -10.34 -26.87 32.71
C SER A 66 -9.58 -27.58 31.59
N ILE A 67 -10.14 -28.69 31.09
CA ILE A 67 -9.53 -29.46 29.97
C ILE A 67 -9.52 -28.63 28.70
N ILE A 68 -10.59 -27.90 28.40
CA ILE A 68 -10.62 -27.00 27.22
C ILE A 68 -9.58 -25.90 27.36
N LEU A 69 -9.38 -25.32 28.55
CA LEU A 69 -8.36 -24.34 28.79
C LEU A 69 -6.95 -24.92 28.59
N GLU A 70 -6.68 -26.13 29.03
CA GLU A 70 -5.42 -26.83 28.82
C GLU A 70 -5.14 -27.06 27.33
N HIS A 71 -6.16 -27.47 26.55
CA HIS A 71 -6.05 -27.61 25.11
C HIS A 71 -5.72 -26.26 24.43
N ILE A 72 -6.44 -25.20 24.81
CA ILE A 72 -6.17 -23.85 24.31
C ILE A 72 -4.72 -23.43 24.61
N GLN A 73 -4.25 -23.63 25.85
CA GLN A 73 -2.89 -23.31 26.24
C GLN A 73 -1.84 -24.12 25.46
N LYS A 74 -2.09 -25.41 25.22
CA LYS A 74 -1.23 -26.25 24.39
C LYS A 74 -1.15 -25.72 22.96
N ILE A 75 -2.28 -25.38 22.34
CA ILE A 75 -2.37 -24.83 21.00
C ILE A 75 -1.67 -23.46 20.92
N GLN A 76 -1.88 -22.60 21.93
CA GLN A 76 -1.24 -21.30 22.02
C GLN A 76 0.28 -21.41 22.07
N ARG A 77 0.83 -22.33 22.88
CA ARG A 77 2.28 -22.58 22.93
C ARG A 77 2.81 -23.04 21.58
N ALA A 78 2.12 -23.99 20.93
CA ALA A 78 2.51 -24.49 19.60
C ALA A 78 2.49 -23.38 18.54
N ASN A 79 1.54 -22.45 18.61
CA ASN A 79 1.40 -21.31 17.70
C ASN A 79 2.14 -20.04 18.18
N GLN A 80 3.08 -20.17 19.11
CA GLN A 80 3.91 -19.07 19.66
C GLN A 80 3.09 -17.91 20.27
N LEU A 81 1.87 -18.21 20.76
CA LEU A 81 1.00 -17.25 21.43
C LEU A 81 1.21 -17.30 22.95
N ALA A 82 0.89 -16.20 23.63
CA ALA A 82 0.86 -16.18 25.09
C ALA A 82 -0.27 -17.08 25.62
N PRO A 83 0.00 -17.99 26.58
CA PRO A 83 -1.03 -18.84 27.15
C PRO A 83 -2.11 -18.05 27.88
N SER A 84 -3.36 -18.35 27.64
CA SER A 84 -4.51 -17.76 28.35
C SER A 84 -4.57 -18.23 29.80
N HIS A 85 -4.86 -17.33 30.73
CA HIS A 85 -5.01 -17.68 32.16
C HIS A 85 -6.41 -18.23 32.50
N LYS A 86 -7.41 -17.90 31.69
CA LYS A 86 -8.83 -18.28 31.89
C LYS A 86 -9.56 -18.37 30.57
N LEU A 87 -10.71 -18.99 30.56
CA LEU A 87 -11.64 -18.92 29.44
C LEU A 87 -12.29 -17.53 29.37
N GLU A 88 -12.19 -16.89 28.21
CA GLU A 88 -12.75 -15.55 27.95
C GLU A 88 -14.17 -15.67 27.34
N GLY A 89 -15.19 -15.64 28.17
CA GLY A 89 -16.54 -16.03 27.74
C GLY A 89 -16.62 -17.54 27.48
N ARG A 90 -17.80 -18.11 27.39
CA ARG A 90 -17.87 -19.55 27.18
C ARG A 90 -17.53 -19.90 25.75
N TYR A 91 -16.32 -20.44 25.55
CA TYR A 91 -15.74 -20.89 24.27
C TYR A 91 -15.77 -19.84 23.16
N ASN A 92 -15.26 -18.66 23.46
CA ASN A 92 -14.93 -17.68 22.45
C ASN A 92 -13.47 -17.86 22.02
N LEU A 93 -13.25 -18.11 20.72
CA LEU A 93 -11.92 -18.31 20.16
C LEU A 93 -11.62 -17.22 19.14
N THR A 94 -10.42 -16.65 19.22
CA THR A 94 -9.92 -15.64 18.29
C THR A 94 -8.95 -16.27 17.30
N ILE A 95 -9.19 -16.04 16.04
CA ILE A 95 -8.34 -16.44 14.91
C ILE A 95 -7.96 -15.17 14.15
N GLU A 96 -6.69 -14.77 14.24
CA GLU A 96 -6.16 -13.61 13.54
C GLU A 96 -5.56 -14.05 12.21
N MET A 97 -6.05 -13.44 11.13
CA MET A 97 -5.55 -13.69 9.78
C MET A 97 -5.55 -12.39 8.97
N GLU A 98 -4.43 -12.05 8.37
CA GLU A 98 -4.26 -10.84 7.58
C GLU A 98 -5.25 -10.75 6.41
N THR A 99 -5.53 -9.52 5.97
CA THR A 99 -6.35 -9.27 4.80
C THR A 99 -5.70 -9.88 3.55
N GLY A 100 -6.51 -10.54 2.71
CA GLY A 100 -6.01 -11.11 1.45
C GLY A 100 -5.48 -12.56 1.55
N VAL A 101 -5.26 -13.11 2.75
CA VAL A 101 -4.80 -14.52 2.91
C VAL A 101 -5.94 -15.56 2.84
N GLY A 102 -7.20 -15.15 2.77
CA GLY A 102 -8.35 -16.03 2.58
C GLY A 102 -9.06 -16.43 3.88
N LYS A 103 -9.34 -15.48 4.79
CA LYS A 103 -10.14 -15.69 6.01
C LYS A 103 -11.42 -16.48 5.76
N THR A 104 -12.22 -16.02 4.76
CA THR A 104 -13.50 -16.65 4.41
C THR A 104 -13.34 -18.12 4.03
N TYR A 105 -12.35 -18.43 3.19
CA TYR A 105 -12.02 -19.81 2.84
C TYR A 105 -11.65 -20.62 4.09
N THR A 106 -10.88 -20.04 4.99
CA THR A 106 -10.41 -20.72 6.21
C THR A 106 -11.57 -21.06 7.14
N TYR A 107 -12.51 -20.15 7.38
CA TYR A 107 -13.63 -20.50 8.26
C TYR A 107 -14.64 -21.45 7.58
N ILE A 108 -14.80 -21.43 6.26
CA ILE A 108 -15.56 -22.46 5.54
C ILE A 108 -14.88 -23.84 5.74
N LYS A 109 -13.56 -23.92 5.56
CA LYS A 109 -12.79 -25.13 5.84
C LYS A 109 -12.97 -25.59 7.29
N THR A 110 -12.92 -24.65 8.23
CA THR A 110 -13.15 -24.95 9.66
C THR A 110 -14.53 -25.57 9.92
N MET A 111 -15.59 -25.11 9.23
CA MET A 111 -16.93 -25.73 9.34
C MET A 111 -16.91 -27.20 8.88
N PHE A 112 -16.26 -27.48 7.76
CA PHE A 112 -16.11 -28.84 7.27
C PHE A 112 -15.27 -29.71 8.20
N GLU A 113 -14.17 -29.22 8.74
CA GLU A 113 -13.33 -29.94 9.68
C GLU A 113 -14.07 -30.21 11.00
N LEU A 114 -14.82 -29.25 11.56
CA LEU A 114 -15.65 -29.45 12.73
C LEU A 114 -16.77 -30.48 12.47
N ASN A 115 -17.36 -30.47 11.28
CA ASN A 115 -18.33 -31.49 10.90
C ASN A 115 -17.69 -32.87 10.74
N LYS A 116 -16.51 -32.95 10.15
CA LYS A 116 -15.77 -34.21 9.94
C LYS A 116 -15.38 -34.86 11.27
N HIS A 117 -14.90 -34.06 12.23
CA HIS A 117 -14.38 -34.55 13.50
C HIS A 117 -15.51 -34.77 14.54
N TYR A 118 -16.50 -33.87 14.59
CA TYR A 118 -17.48 -33.85 15.69
C TYR A 118 -18.94 -34.03 15.25
N GLY A 119 -19.21 -33.99 13.94
CA GLY A 119 -20.56 -34.10 13.41
C GLY A 119 -21.37 -32.79 13.43
N TRP A 120 -20.80 -31.66 13.90
CA TRP A 120 -21.53 -30.40 14.01
C TRP A 120 -21.89 -29.84 12.62
N SER A 121 -23.15 -29.43 12.45
CA SER A 121 -23.71 -29.09 11.14
C SER A 121 -24.44 -27.74 11.07
N LYS A 122 -24.67 -27.06 12.20
CA LYS A 122 -25.42 -25.79 12.25
C LYS A 122 -24.46 -24.64 12.54
N PHE A 123 -24.35 -23.73 11.57
CA PHE A 123 -23.45 -22.59 11.64
C PHE A 123 -24.16 -21.28 11.34
N ILE A 124 -23.72 -20.19 11.97
CA ILE A 124 -24.18 -18.83 11.71
C ILE A 124 -22.96 -17.98 11.44
N VAL A 125 -22.94 -17.27 10.30
CA VAL A 125 -21.91 -16.28 9.98
C VAL A 125 -22.49 -14.89 10.18
N VAL A 126 -21.94 -14.17 11.14
CA VAL A 126 -22.30 -12.78 11.45
C VAL A 126 -21.30 -11.84 10.78
N VAL A 127 -21.80 -10.91 10.00
CA VAL A 127 -20.98 -9.91 9.27
C VAL A 127 -21.43 -8.48 9.59
N PRO A 128 -20.54 -7.48 9.51
CA PRO A 128 -20.87 -6.10 9.87
C PRO A 128 -21.80 -5.40 8.86
N SER A 129 -21.67 -5.71 7.57
CA SER A 129 -22.37 -4.97 6.50
C SER A 129 -23.00 -5.90 5.46
N ILE A 130 -23.93 -5.33 4.67
CA ILE A 130 -24.57 -6.02 3.54
C ILE A 130 -23.49 -6.40 2.52
N ALA A 131 -22.52 -5.54 2.29
CA ALA A 131 -21.46 -5.77 1.34
C ALA A 131 -20.60 -6.99 1.67
N ILE A 132 -20.19 -7.13 2.92
CA ILE A 132 -19.45 -8.31 3.38
C ILE A 132 -20.35 -9.56 3.32
N ARG A 133 -21.64 -9.42 3.61
CA ARG A 133 -22.62 -10.52 3.54
C ARG A 133 -22.68 -11.15 2.15
N GLU A 134 -22.81 -10.31 1.10
CA GLU A 134 -22.84 -10.79 -0.28
C GLU A 134 -21.47 -11.38 -0.70
N GLY A 135 -20.36 -10.77 -0.24
CA GLY A 135 -19.02 -11.31 -0.48
C GLY A 135 -18.79 -12.68 0.14
N VAL A 136 -19.31 -12.89 1.35
CA VAL A 136 -19.28 -14.18 2.04
C VAL A 136 -20.16 -15.18 1.27
N TYR A 137 -21.38 -14.81 0.92
CA TYR A 137 -22.28 -15.66 0.14
C TYR A 137 -21.61 -16.11 -1.17
N LYS A 138 -21.01 -15.18 -1.90
CA LYS A 138 -20.28 -15.49 -3.15
C LYS A 138 -19.08 -16.42 -2.91
N SER A 139 -18.40 -16.26 -1.78
CA SER A 139 -17.30 -17.16 -1.41
C SER A 139 -17.75 -18.59 -1.18
N PHE A 140 -18.94 -18.79 -0.57
CA PHE A 140 -19.55 -20.12 -0.47
C PHE A 140 -19.89 -20.69 -1.85
N GLU A 141 -20.47 -19.89 -2.76
CA GLU A 141 -20.79 -20.34 -4.12
C GLU A 141 -19.56 -20.83 -4.87
N VAL A 142 -18.49 -20.01 -4.93
CA VAL A 142 -17.30 -20.33 -5.72
C VAL A 142 -16.45 -21.46 -5.12
N THR A 143 -16.52 -21.69 -3.81
CA THR A 143 -15.77 -22.76 -3.13
C THR A 143 -16.57 -24.05 -2.93
N GLN A 144 -17.87 -24.05 -3.23
CA GLN A 144 -18.77 -25.17 -2.94
C GLN A 144 -18.31 -26.48 -3.57
N GLU A 145 -17.94 -26.47 -4.83
CA GLU A 145 -17.48 -27.67 -5.55
C GLU A 145 -16.13 -28.15 -5.04
N HIS A 146 -15.20 -27.24 -4.79
CA HIS A 146 -13.88 -27.55 -4.25
C HIS A 146 -13.98 -28.28 -2.90
N PHE A 147 -14.80 -27.78 -1.97
CA PHE A 147 -15.00 -28.45 -0.68
C PHE A 147 -15.86 -29.72 -0.80
N ALA A 148 -16.80 -29.79 -1.73
CA ALA A 148 -17.58 -31.00 -1.98
C ALA A 148 -16.69 -32.16 -2.47
N GLU A 149 -15.70 -31.88 -3.29
CA GLU A 149 -14.71 -32.85 -3.73
C GLU A 149 -13.79 -33.29 -2.57
N GLU A 150 -13.33 -32.36 -1.73
CA GLU A 150 -12.44 -32.66 -0.60
C GLU A 150 -13.12 -33.49 0.50
N TYR A 151 -14.35 -33.10 0.87
CA TYR A 151 -15.04 -33.68 2.03
C TYR A 151 -16.15 -34.69 1.68
N GLY A 152 -16.50 -34.85 0.42
CA GLY A 152 -17.60 -35.71 0.00
C GLY A 152 -18.98 -35.22 0.47
N LYS A 153 -19.10 -33.96 0.90
CA LYS A 153 -20.32 -33.37 1.46
C LYS A 153 -20.58 -32.00 0.86
N LYS A 154 -21.84 -31.68 0.64
CA LYS A 154 -22.29 -30.35 0.22
C LYS A 154 -22.72 -29.53 1.41
N ILE A 155 -22.34 -28.24 1.41
CA ILE A 155 -22.80 -27.27 2.38
C ILE A 155 -24.00 -26.51 1.79
N ARG A 156 -25.04 -26.30 2.61
CA ARG A 156 -26.16 -25.43 2.27
C ARG A 156 -25.99 -24.11 2.96
N PHE A 157 -26.25 -23.03 2.29
CA PHE A 157 -26.10 -21.67 2.83
C PHE A 157 -27.18 -20.75 2.28
N PHE A 158 -27.57 -19.79 3.10
CA PHE A 158 -28.56 -18.78 2.73
C PHE A 158 -28.31 -17.48 3.49
N ILE A 159 -28.78 -16.39 2.91
CA ILE A 159 -28.79 -15.08 3.56
C ILE A 159 -30.06 -14.93 4.35
N TYR A 160 -29.95 -14.59 5.65
CA TYR A 160 -31.13 -14.27 6.45
C TYR A 160 -31.92 -13.11 5.82
N ASN A 161 -33.20 -13.35 5.58
CA ASN A 161 -34.13 -12.35 5.09
C ASN A 161 -35.44 -12.43 5.91
N SER A 162 -35.82 -11.31 6.54
CA SER A 162 -37.04 -11.22 7.33
C SER A 162 -38.34 -11.46 6.56
N ALA A 163 -38.30 -11.35 5.23
CA ALA A 163 -39.42 -11.63 4.33
C ALA A 163 -39.54 -13.13 3.95
N HIS A 164 -38.50 -13.96 4.17
CA HIS A 164 -38.43 -15.35 3.74
C HIS A 164 -38.03 -16.27 4.91
N LEU A 165 -38.87 -16.38 5.91
CA LEU A 165 -38.59 -17.14 7.14
C LEU A 165 -38.61 -18.67 6.93
N THR A 166 -39.10 -19.15 5.80
CA THR A 166 -39.08 -20.57 5.42
C THR A 166 -37.67 -21.15 5.37
N GLU A 167 -36.66 -20.33 5.10
CA GLU A 167 -35.26 -20.78 5.08
C GLU A 167 -34.76 -21.09 6.50
N ILE A 168 -35.31 -20.47 7.57
CA ILE A 168 -35.01 -20.80 8.96
C ILE A 168 -35.61 -22.17 9.32
N ASP A 169 -36.84 -22.47 8.86
CA ASP A 169 -37.41 -23.81 9.04
C ASP A 169 -36.59 -24.88 8.31
N ARG A 170 -36.11 -24.60 7.11
CA ARG A 170 -35.17 -25.49 6.38
C ARG A 170 -33.85 -25.66 7.13
N PHE A 171 -33.28 -24.57 7.63
CA PHE A 171 -32.05 -24.60 8.43
C PHE A 171 -32.20 -25.53 9.65
N ALA A 172 -33.33 -25.49 10.32
CA ALA A 172 -33.61 -26.35 11.46
C ALA A 172 -33.93 -27.79 11.06
N SER A 173 -34.66 -28.01 9.95
CA SER A 173 -35.18 -29.33 9.58
C SER A 173 -34.19 -30.21 8.75
N ASP A 174 -33.07 -29.71 8.36
CA ASP A 174 -32.05 -30.41 7.54
C ASP A 174 -30.86 -30.87 8.40
N SER A 175 -30.45 -32.12 8.32
CA SER A 175 -29.32 -32.68 9.05
C SER A 175 -27.95 -32.37 8.42
N SER A 176 -27.91 -31.89 7.16
CA SER A 176 -26.66 -31.56 6.48
C SER A 176 -25.99 -30.32 7.02
N ILE A 177 -24.81 -30.01 6.56
CA ILE A 177 -24.12 -28.77 6.94
C ILE A 177 -24.93 -27.59 6.41
N ASN A 178 -25.43 -26.75 7.32
CA ASN A 178 -26.24 -25.58 7.02
C ASN A 178 -25.65 -24.33 7.62
N VAL A 179 -25.60 -23.25 6.82
CA VAL A 179 -25.04 -21.96 7.23
C VAL A 179 -26.04 -20.85 6.97
N MET A 180 -26.35 -20.10 8.02
CA MET A 180 -27.10 -18.86 7.93
C MET A 180 -26.13 -17.68 7.93
N ILE A 181 -26.18 -16.84 6.93
CA ILE A 181 -25.36 -15.62 6.82
C ILE A 181 -26.25 -14.43 7.20
N ILE A 182 -25.86 -13.69 8.24
CA ILE A 182 -26.65 -12.57 8.77
C ILE A 182 -25.79 -11.35 9.03
N ASN A 183 -26.25 -10.17 8.62
CA ASN A 183 -25.57 -8.93 8.95
C ASN A 183 -26.08 -8.36 10.29
N SER A 184 -25.23 -7.61 10.99
CA SER A 184 -25.50 -7.09 12.33
C SER A 184 -26.75 -6.19 12.39
N GLN A 185 -27.08 -5.51 11.31
CA GLN A 185 -28.26 -4.63 11.23
C GLN A 185 -29.56 -5.42 11.31
N ALA A 186 -29.61 -6.65 10.79
CA ALA A 186 -30.81 -7.49 10.77
C ALA A 186 -31.37 -7.82 12.17
N PHE A 187 -30.51 -7.78 13.20
CA PHE A 187 -30.92 -8.04 14.59
C PHE A 187 -30.70 -6.86 15.54
N ASN A 188 -30.07 -5.75 15.08
CA ASN A 188 -29.84 -4.54 15.88
C ASN A 188 -30.76 -3.37 15.54
N ALA A 189 -31.42 -3.37 14.40
CA ALA A 189 -32.21 -2.24 13.91
C ALA A 189 -33.40 -1.90 14.82
N ARG A 190 -33.74 -0.60 14.85
CA ARG A 190 -34.84 -0.04 15.67
C ARG A 190 -36.04 0.26 14.77
N GLY A 191 -36.85 -0.75 14.44
CA GLY A 191 -38.05 -0.56 13.62
C GLY A 191 -38.96 -1.76 13.70
N LYS A 192 -40.21 -1.66 13.22
CA LYS A 192 -41.16 -2.79 13.25
C LYS A 192 -40.68 -3.96 12.41
N ASP A 193 -40.17 -3.71 11.22
CA ASP A 193 -39.68 -4.77 10.33
C ASP A 193 -38.31 -5.34 10.74
N ALA A 194 -37.48 -4.57 11.37
CA ALA A 194 -36.15 -4.98 11.86
C ALA A 194 -36.21 -5.91 13.07
N ARG A 195 -37.34 -5.99 13.77
CA ARG A 195 -37.53 -6.85 14.95
C ARG A 195 -38.20 -8.17 14.63
N ARG A 196 -38.48 -8.49 13.38
CA ARG A 196 -39.19 -9.72 12.99
C ARG A 196 -38.51 -10.99 13.51
N ILE A 197 -37.19 -11.00 13.64
CA ILE A 197 -36.42 -12.10 14.20
C ILE A 197 -36.83 -12.41 15.67
N TYR A 198 -37.31 -11.40 16.43
CA TYR A 198 -37.71 -11.51 17.83
C TYR A 198 -39.25 -11.56 18.03
N MET A 199 -40.02 -11.43 16.97
CA MET A 199 -41.49 -11.40 17.06
C MET A 199 -42.06 -12.78 16.85
N LYS A 200 -43.17 -13.09 17.59
CA LYS A 200 -44.02 -14.20 17.25
C LYS A 200 -44.79 -13.87 15.98
N LEU A 201 -44.61 -14.65 14.93
CA LEU A 201 -45.15 -14.37 13.60
C LEU A 201 -46.10 -15.50 13.19
N ASP A 202 -47.33 -15.16 12.80
CA ASP A 202 -48.36 -16.13 12.38
C ASP A 202 -47.89 -16.92 11.16
N GLU A 203 -47.22 -16.27 10.21
CA GLU A 203 -46.58 -16.89 9.04
C GLU A 203 -45.47 -17.90 9.43
N PHE A 204 -44.94 -17.80 10.66
CA PHE A 204 -43.92 -18.71 11.23
C PHE A 204 -44.51 -19.58 12.35
N ARG A 205 -45.79 -19.95 12.24
CA ARG A 205 -46.55 -20.78 13.17
C ARG A 205 -46.58 -20.23 14.61
N SER A 206 -46.70 -18.89 14.74
CA SER A 206 -46.69 -18.15 16.01
C SER A 206 -45.44 -18.36 16.85
N ARG A 207 -44.30 -18.72 16.21
CA ARG A 207 -42.98 -18.89 16.86
C ARG A 207 -42.10 -17.66 16.58
N ARG A 208 -41.11 -17.48 17.44
CA ARG A 208 -40.05 -16.46 17.19
C ARG A 208 -38.91 -17.12 16.43
N PRO A 209 -38.44 -16.52 15.30
CA PRO A 209 -37.34 -17.08 14.52
C PRO A 209 -36.08 -17.31 15.37
N ILE A 210 -35.72 -16.36 16.25
CA ILE A 210 -34.53 -16.44 17.12
C ILE A 210 -34.56 -17.70 18.03
N ASP A 211 -35.70 -18.10 18.53
CA ASP A 211 -35.81 -19.26 19.43
C ASP A 211 -35.55 -20.57 18.67
N ILE A 212 -36.06 -20.65 17.46
CA ILE A 212 -35.82 -21.81 16.59
C ILE A 212 -34.31 -21.92 16.24
N ILE A 213 -33.68 -20.79 15.88
CA ILE A 213 -32.25 -20.75 15.62
C ILE A 213 -31.46 -21.15 16.86
N ALA A 214 -31.79 -20.60 18.05
CA ALA A 214 -31.10 -20.89 19.32
C ALA A 214 -31.18 -22.39 19.72
N LYS A 215 -32.30 -23.03 19.43
CA LYS A 215 -32.51 -24.47 19.74
C LYS A 215 -31.69 -25.41 18.85
N THR A 216 -31.15 -24.93 17.71
CA THR A 216 -30.22 -25.72 16.89
C THR A 216 -28.82 -25.83 17.47
N ASN A 217 -28.49 -25.21 18.62
CA ASN A 217 -27.17 -25.11 19.22
C ASN A 217 -26.10 -24.70 18.20
N PRO A 218 -26.26 -23.53 17.55
CA PRO A 218 -25.41 -23.17 16.42
C PRO A 218 -23.98 -22.84 16.85
N ILE A 219 -23.02 -23.03 15.95
CA ILE A 219 -21.67 -22.47 16.05
C ILE A 219 -21.69 -21.11 15.36
N MET A 220 -21.30 -20.07 16.08
CA MET A 220 -21.29 -18.72 15.58
C MET A 220 -19.90 -18.35 15.08
N ILE A 221 -19.81 -17.81 13.85
CA ILE A 221 -18.60 -17.26 13.26
C ILE A 221 -18.85 -15.76 13.09
N ILE A 222 -17.98 -14.94 13.65
CA ILE A 222 -18.05 -13.49 13.51
C ILE A 222 -16.90 -13.04 12.62
N ASP A 223 -17.23 -12.53 11.45
CA ASP A 223 -16.26 -11.93 10.52
C ASP A 223 -16.12 -10.44 10.83
N GLU A 224 -14.90 -9.93 10.97
CA GLU A 224 -14.54 -8.57 11.37
C GLU A 224 -15.24 -8.13 12.68
N PRO A 225 -15.01 -8.82 13.81
CA PRO A 225 -15.71 -8.59 15.07
C PRO A 225 -15.59 -7.15 15.60
N GLN A 226 -14.48 -6.44 15.32
CA GLN A 226 -14.29 -5.05 15.75
C GLN A 226 -15.37 -4.09 15.23
N SER A 227 -16.04 -4.45 14.13
CA SER A 227 -17.13 -3.67 13.53
C SER A 227 -18.52 -4.02 14.10
N VAL A 228 -18.65 -5.14 14.86
CA VAL A 228 -19.93 -5.63 15.39
C VAL A 228 -19.97 -5.71 16.91
N GLU A 229 -18.99 -5.20 17.63
CA GLU A 229 -18.84 -5.36 19.08
C GLU A 229 -19.40 -4.22 19.95
N GLY A 230 -20.40 -3.49 19.49
CA GLY A 230 -21.15 -2.57 20.35
C GLY A 230 -21.86 -3.30 21.50
N LYS A 231 -22.03 -2.65 22.67
CA LYS A 231 -22.66 -3.25 23.86
C LYS A 231 -24.00 -3.93 23.53
N GLN A 232 -24.87 -3.24 22.78
CA GLN A 232 -26.17 -3.78 22.36
C GLN A 232 -26.05 -5.00 21.46
N THR A 233 -25.08 -4.99 20.53
CA THR A 233 -24.85 -6.11 19.62
C THR A 233 -24.37 -7.34 20.37
N LYS A 234 -23.47 -7.20 21.34
CA LYS A 234 -23.01 -8.31 22.20
C LYS A 234 -24.17 -8.96 22.96
N GLU A 235 -25.11 -8.16 23.48
CA GLU A 235 -26.30 -8.71 24.14
C GLU A 235 -27.24 -9.40 23.15
N ASN A 236 -27.46 -8.87 21.98
CA ASN A 236 -28.28 -9.47 20.94
C ASN A 236 -27.68 -10.79 20.42
N LEU A 237 -26.35 -10.88 20.29
CA LEU A 237 -25.66 -12.10 19.87
C LEU A 237 -25.84 -13.24 20.87
N LYS A 238 -25.99 -12.97 22.18
CA LYS A 238 -26.26 -14.00 23.20
C LYS A 238 -27.62 -14.68 23.00
N GLN A 239 -28.59 -14.00 22.38
CA GLN A 239 -29.92 -14.56 22.14
C GLN A 239 -29.91 -15.69 21.11
N PHE A 240 -28.92 -15.78 20.26
CA PHE A 240 -28.71 -16.92 19.36
C PHE A 240 -28.26 -18.17 20.12
N ASN A 241 -27.87 -18.05 21.38
CA ASN A 241 -27.38 -19.11 22.25
C ASN A 241 -26.32 -20.01 21.58
N PRO A 242 -25.24 -19.44 21.04
CA PRO A 242 -24.24 -20.23 20.34
C PRO A 242 -23.52 -21.17 21.28
N MET A 243 -23.25 -22.39 20.83
CA MET A 243 -22.47 -23.39 21.55
C MET A 243 -21.00 -22.92 21.71
N LEU A 244 -20.44 -22.32 20.67
CA LEU A 244 -19.13 -21.67 20.65
C LEU A 244 -19.13 -20.54 19.64
N THR A 245 -18.19 -19.60 19.79
CA THR A 245 -18.04 -18.45 18.91
C THR A 245 -16.61 -18.36 18.39
N LEU A 246 -16.44 -18.30 17.08
CA LEU A 246 -15.18 -18.14 16.38
C LEU A 246 -15.10 -16.72 15.81
N ARG A 247 -14.02 -16.01 16.09
CA ARG A 247 -13.81 -14.61 15.71
C ARG A 247 -12.66 -14.49 14.73
N TYR A 248 -12.98 -14.20 13.49
CA TYR A 248 -12.00 -14.05 12.42
C TYR A 248 -11.80 -12.58 12.06
N SER A 249 -10.58 -12.08 12.15
CA SER A 249 -10.22 -10.73 11.72
C SER A 249 -8.74 -10.61 11.35
N ALA A 250 -8.40 -9.59 10.61
CA ALA A 250 -7.00 -9.16 10.41
C ALA A 250 -6.51 -8.27 11.56
N THR A 251 -7.44 -7.66 12.31
CA THR A 251 -7.14 -6.75 13.43
C THR A 251 -8.17 -6.95 14.53
N HIS A 252 -7.70 -7.18 15.74
CA HIS A 252 -8.54 -7.24 16.90
C HIS A 252 -8.23 -6.06 17.82
N LYS A 253 -9.26 -5.51 18.45
CA LYS A 253 -9.04 -4.55 19.54
C LYS A 253 -8.45 -5.29 20.73
N SER A 254 -7.53 -4.69 21.45
CA SER A 254 -6.85 -5.30 22.60
C SER A 254 -7.84 -5.77 23.70
N ASP A 255 -8.97 -5.09 23.85
CA ASP A 255 -10.06 -5.42 24.79
C ASP A 255 -11.05 -6.49 24.27
N SER A 256 -10.79 -7.01 23.05
CA SER A 256 -11.68 -7.88 22.29
C SER A 256 -10.99 -9.15 21.77
N ILE A 257 -9.82 -9.46 22.33
CA ILE A 257 -9.11 -10.70 22.08
C ILE A 257 -9.58 -11.73 23.11
N TYR A 258 -10.27 -12.76 22.61
CA TYR A 258 -10.72 -13.90 23.43
C TYR A 258 -9.84 -15.08 23.07
N ASN A 259 -9.35 -15.84 24.00
CA ASN A 259 -8.54 -17.06 23.85
C ASN A 259 -8.03 -17.28 22.41
N MET A 260 -7.05 -16.49 21.97
CA MET A 260 -6.52 -16.55 20.61
C MET A 260 -5.83 -17.89 20.40
N VAL A 261 -6.23 -18.66 19.39
CA VAL A 261 -5.68 -19.98 19.08
C VAL A 261 -4.78 -19.98 17.83
N TYR A 262 -4.93 -18.99 16.98
CA TYR A 262 -4.12 -18.87 15.77
C TYR A 262 -3.85 -17.40 15.41
N ARG A 263 -2.63 -17.11 14.94
CA ARG A 263 -2.24 -15.79 14.45
C ARG A 263 -1.48 -15.93 13.13
N LEU A 264 -1.92 -15.19 12.16
CA LEU A 264 -1.22 -14.89 10.92
C LEU A 264 -1.41 -13.39 10.64
N ASP A 265 -0.66 -12.55 11.33
CA ASP A 265 -0.75 -11.10 11.19
C ASP A 265 -0.04 -10.58 9.93
N ALA A 266 -0.04 -9.26 9.75
CA ALA A 266 0.53 -8.61 8.58
C ALA A 266 2.03 -8.94 8.39
N MET A 267 2.80 -8.96 9.47
CA MET A 267 4.24 -9.22 9.41
C MET A 267 4.53 -10.67 8.99
N GLU A 268 3.83 -11.62 9.58
CA GLU A 268 4.00 -13.04 9.26
C GLU A 268 3.51 -13.35 7.84
N ALA A 269 2.38 -12.78 7.42
CA ALA A 269 1.86 -12.92 6.06
C ALA A 269 2.85 -12.39 5.01
N TYR A 270 3.48 -11.25 5.31
CA TYR A 270 4.51 -10.67 4.45
C TYR A 270 5.78 -11.52 4.40
N ASN A 271 6.31 -11.93 5.56
CA ASN A 271 7.52 -12.75 5.66
C ASN A 271 7.35 -14.12 4.97
N LYS A 272 6.16 -14.71 5.06
CA LYS A 272 5.80 -15.95 4.38
C LYS A 272 5.43 -15.75 2.90
N ARG A 273 5.51 -14.53 2.35
CA ARG A 273 5.18 -14.19 0.96
C ARG A 273 3.75 -14.59 0.55
N LEU A 274 2.80 -14.45 1.46
CA LEU A 274 1.39 -14.80 1.25
C LEU A 274 0.55 -13.63 0.72
N VAL A 275 1.10 -12.43 0.77
CA VAL A 275 0.51 -11.18 0.31
C VAL A 275 1.46 -10.44 -0.62
N LYS A 276 0.92 -9.49 -1.42
CA LYS A 276 1.74 -8.64 -2.27
C LYS A 276 2.67 -7.74 -1.44
N LYS A 277 3.84 -7.48 -2.00
CA LYS A 277 4.75 -6.43 -1.52
C LYS A 277 4.13 -5.07 -1.79
N ILE A 278 4.25 -4.15 -0.85
CA ILE A 278 3.74 -2.78 -1.01
C ILE A 278 4.88 -1.89 -1.51
N ALA A 279 4.61 -1.17 -2.59
CA ALA A 279 5.47 -0.13 -3.12
C ALA A 279 4.68 1.19 -3.15
N VAL A 280 5.32 2.31 -2.87
CA VAL A 280 4.66 3.62 -2.79
C VAL A 280 5.30 4.59 -3.78
N LYS A 281 4.48 5.23 -4.60
CA LYS A 281 4.84 6.42 -5.38
C LYS A 281 4.29 7.65 -4.64
N GLY A 282 5.15 8.36 -3.92
CA GLY A 282 4.79 9.64 -3.31
C GLY A 282 4.82 10.77 -4.35
N ILE A 283 4.00 11.78 -4.12
CA ILE A 283 4.03 13.05 -4.84
C ILE A 283 4.41 14.10 -3.80
N THR A 284 5.52 14.80 -4.03
CA THR A 284 6.04 15.78 -3.09
C THR A 284 5.84 17.17 -3.68
N GLU A 285 5.11 18.01 -3.00
CA GLU A 285 5.11 19.44 -3.29
C GLU A 285 6.41 20.01 -2.74
N SER A 286 7.40 20.20 -3.63
CA SER A 286 8.65 20.86 -3.30
C SER A 286 8.63 22.27 -3.88
N GLY A 287 8.60 23.27 -3.04
CA GLY A 287 8.72 24.63 -3.49
C GLY A 287 8.47 25.63 -2.38
N THR A 288 9.34 26.63 -2.34
CA THR A 288 9.05 27.83 -1.60
C THR A 288 7.84 28.51 -2.27
N THR A 289 6.95 29.07 -1.48
CA THR A 289 5.79 29.89 -1.87
C THR A 289 6.14 31.07 -2.82
N ALA A 290 7.33 31.12 -3.37
CA ALA A 290 7.90 32.20 -4.14
C ALA A 290 7.85 32.04 -5.66
N THR A 291 7.54 30.86 -6.20
CA THR A 291 7.45 30.67 -7.66
C THR A 291 6.04 30.25 -8.06
N GLU A 292 5.41 31.08 -8.89
CA GLU A 292 4.11 30.75 -9.53
C GLU A 292 4.28 29.69 -10.65
N SER A 293 5.53 29.35 -11.00
CA SER A 293 5.91 28.50 -12.12
C SER A 293 5.63 27.03 -11.82
N TYR A 294 4.55 26.50 -12.36
CA TYR A 294 4.25 25.07 -12.25
C TYR A 294 5.21 24.23 -13.10
N VAL A 295 5.96 23.33 -12.47
CA VAL A 295 6.74 22.28 -13.15
C VAL A 295 6.60 20.99 -12.38
N TYR A 296 6.26 19.93 -13.09
CA TYR A 296 6.23 18.56 -12.56
C TYR A 296 7.23 17.70 -13.33
N LEU A 297 8.15 17.04 -12.62
CA LEU A 297 9.08 16.06 -13.19
C LEU A 297 8.48 14.66 -13.11
N GLU A 298 8.05 14.13 -14.24
CA GLU A 298 7.47 12.81 -14.35
C GLU A 298 8.55 11.70 -14.27
N SER A 299 9.54 11.78 -15.15
CA SER A 299 10.57 10.75 -15.25
C SER A 299 11.83 11.24 -15.94
N ILE A 300 12.93 10.52 -15.72
CA ILE A 300 14.16 10.63 -16.50
C ILE A 300 14.20 9.46 -17.48
N ASN A 301 14.42 9.76 -18.74
CA ASN A 301 14.47 8.78 -19.82
C ASN A 301 15.92 8.58 -20.27
N LEU A 302 16.36 7.35 -20.26
CA LEU A 302 17.65 6.97 -20.82
C LEU A 302 17.46 6.66 -22.31
N SER A 303 18.30 7.22 -23.15
CA SER A 303 18.23 7.06 -24.61
C SER A 303 19.59 6.75 -25.19
N LYS A 304 19.65 6.55 -26.51
CA LYS A 304 20.92 6.36 -27.25
C LYS A 304 21.85 7.60 -27.24
N SER A 305 21.35 8.73 -26.78
CA SER A 305 22.07 9.98 -26.57
C SER A 305 22.04 10.33 -25.08
N ALA A 306 22.42 11.55 -24.73
CA ALA A 306 22.32 12.06 -23.38
C ALA A 306 20.94 11.86 -22.78
N PRO A 307 20.81 11.63 -21.45
CA PRO A 307 19.53 11.44 -20.79
C PRO A 307 18.59 12.61 -21.04
N THR A 308 17.31 12.30 -21.17
CA THR A 308 16.24 13.29 -21.32
C THR A 308 15.27 13.17 -20.14
N ALA A 309 14.50 14.22 -19.90
CA ALA A 309 13.48 14.22 -18.85
C ALA A 309 12.10 14.45 -19.45
N THR A 310 11.09 13.77 -18.91
CA THR A 310 9.69 14.08 -19.18
C THR A 310 9.19 15.03 -18.11
N ILE A 311 8.86 16.26 -18.51
CA ILE A 311 8.35 17.30 -17.62
C ILE A 311 6.98 17.78 -18.09
N GLN A 312 6.14 18.18 -17.15
CA GLN A 312 4.87 18.85 -17.41
C GLN A 312 4.92 20.29 -16.90
N PHE A 313 4.51 21.24 -17.71
CA PHE A 313 4.52 22.67 -17.39
C PHE A 313 3.35 23.39 -18.05
N ASP A 314 3.06 24.62 -17.60
CA ASP A 314 2.02 25.44 -18.18
C ASP A 314 2.43 26.00 -19.53
N CYS A 315 1.51 26.03 -20.51
CA CYS A 315 1.72 26.71 -21.79
C CYS A 315 0.45 27.38 -22.30
N ILE A 316 0.62 28.44 -23.09
CA ILE A 316 -0.47 29.13 -23.75
C ILE A 316 -0.83 28.35 -25.03
N GLY A 317 -2.06 27.86 -25.08
CA GLY A 317 -2.63 27.19 -26.25
C GLY A 317 -3.70 28.06 -26.92
N ALA A 318 -4.26 27.59 -28.03
CA ALA A 318 -5.29 28.34 -28.81
C ALA A 318 -6.57 28.64 -28.00
N LYS A 319 -6.84 27.87 -26.93
CA LYS A 319 -8.02 28.00 -26.04
C LYS A 319 -7.68 28.57 -24.66
N GLY A 320 -6.47 29.09 -24.44
CA GLY A 320 -5.99 29.62 -23.16
C GLY A 320 -4.87 28.78 -22.53
N LEU A 321 -4.66 28.95 -21.22
CA LEU A 321 -3.63 28.24 -20.46
C LEU A 321 -3.95 26.75 -20.39
N ARG A 322 -2.95 25.90 -20.70
CA ARG A 322 -3.06 24.44 -20.65
C ARG A 322 -1.75 23.83 -20.14
N LYS A 323 -1.82 22.61 -19.65
CA LYS A 323 -0.65 21.80 -19.32
C LYS A 323 -0.05 21.19 -20.59
N LYS A 324 1.28 21.20 -20.67
CA LYS A 324 2.03 20.56 -21.74
C LYS A 324 3.03 19.60 -21.13
N THR A 325 2.98 18.34 -21.52
CA THR A 325 4.01 17.36 -21.22
C THR A 325 5.01 17.34 -22.38
N ALA A 326 6.29 17.39 -22.09
CA ALA A 326 7.35 17.37 -23.09
C ALA A 326 8.55 16.57 -22.61
N THR A 327 9.17 15.85 -23.53
CA THR A 327 10.49 15.26 -23.32
C THR A 327 11.54 16.32 -23.63
N VAL A 328 12.35 16.66 -22.63
CA VAL A 328 13.30 17.77 -22.68
C VAL A 328 14.73 17.27 -22.52
N GLY A 329 15.67 17.93 -23.20
CA GLY A 329 17.09 17.72 -23.02
C GLY A 329 17.76 18.94 -22.37
N ILE A 330 19.06 18.85 -22.14
CA ILE A 330 19.88 19.98 -21.66
C ILE A 330 19.76 21.16 -22.62
N GLY A 331 19.57 22.34 -22.07
CA GLY A 331 19.37 23.59 -22.82
C GLY A 331 17.91 23.86 -23.21
N TYR A 332 16.97 22.99 -22.88
CA TYR A 332 15.55 23.23 -23.12
C TYR A 332 15.05 24.39 -22.27
N ASN A 333 14.51 25.44 -22.89
CA ASN A 333 14.03 26.65 -22.23
C ASN A 333 12.51 26.64 -22.11
N LEU A 334 11.98 26.49 -20.90
CA LEU A 334 10.53 26.44 -20.68
C LEU A 334 9.82 27.71 -21.14
N TYR A 335 10.46 28.87 -21.01
CA TYR A 335 9.92 30.14 -21.44
C TYR A 335 9.49 30.13 -22.91
N ASP A 336 10.42 29.67 -23.79
CA ASP A 336 10.19 29.67 -25.25
C ASP A 336 9.07 28.69 -25.62
N TYR A 337 8.98 27.57 -24.92
CA TYR A 337 7.99 26.50 -25.23
C TYR A 337 6.69 26.62 -24.48
N SER A 338 6.59 27.55 -23.52
CA SER A 338 5.34 27.85 -22.80
C SER A 338 4.44 28.86 -23.52
N GLY A 339 4.93 29.45 -24.62
CA GLY A 339 4.30 30.60 -25.28
C GLY A 339 4.63 31.90 -24.57
N ASN A 340 5.87 31.99 -24.06
CA ASN A 340 6.45 33.13 -23.38
C ASN A 340 5.75 33.53 -22.08
N LEU A 341 5.36 32.55 -21.28
CA LEU A 341 4.84 32.78 -19.94
C LEU A 341 5.92 33.40 -19.04
N ASP A 342 5.67 34.58 -18.50
CA ASP A 342 6.63 35.32 -17.68
C ASP A 342 7.13 34.53 -16.47
N GLU A 343 6.34 33.57 -15.99
CA GLU A 343 6.68 32.66 -14.90
C GLU A 343 7.92 31.82 -15.16
N TYR A 344 8.19 31.45 -16.44
CA TYR A 344 9.37 30.65 -16.81
C TYR A 344 10.51 31.49 -17.40
N LYS A 345 10.34 32.81 -17.47
CA LYS A 345 11.34 33.71 -18.12
C LYS A 345 12.71 33.63 -17.46
N VAL A 346 12.73 33.20 -16.21
CA VAL A 346 13.87 33.37 -15.36
C VAL A 346 14.50 32.05 -15.01
N GLY A 347 15.50 31.68 -15.86
CA GLY A 347 16.37 30.55 -15.59
C GLY A 347 15.69 29.15 -15.57
N PHE A 348 14.47 29.03 -16.09
CA PHE A 348 13.86 27.73 -16.33
C PHE A 348 14.38 27.09 -17.63
N VAL A 349 15.70 27.08 -17.76
CA VAL A 349 16.44 26.36 -18.80
C VAL A 349 17.04 25.11 -18.16
N VAL A 350 16.85 23.97 -18.76
CA VAL A 350 17.41 22.72 -18.26
C VAL A 350 18.92 22.76 -18.29
N LYS A 351 19.55 22.77 -17.12
CA LYS A 351 21.02 22.82 -16.96
C LYS A 351 21.63 21.44 -16.97
N ALA A 352 21.04 20.52 -16.20
CA ALA A 352 21.53 19.16 -16.06
C ALA A 352 20.37 18.18 -15.88
N ILE A 353 20.55 16.97 -16.37
CA ILE A 353 19.66 15.83 -16.19
C ILE A 353 20.51 14.67 -15.67
N ASP A 354 20.22 14.20 -14.45
CA ASP A 354 20.96 13.11 -13.84
C ASP A 354 20.06 11.87 -13.71
N GLY A 355 20.38 10.81 -14.45
CA GLY A 355 19.66 9.54 -14.43
C GLY A 355 19.94 8.70 -13.18
N ARG A 356 20.98 9.00 -12.40
CA ARG A 356 21.38 8.23 -11.21
C ARG A 356 20.51 8.59 -10.01
N ASP A 357 20.24 9.88 -9.81
CA ASP A 357 19.37 10.37 -8.72
C ASP A 357 17.96 10.77 -9.19
N ASN A 358 17.65 10.61 -10.48
CA ASN A 358 16.39 11.00 -11.11
C ASN A 358 16.05 12.48 -10.97
N SER A 359 17.01 13.35 -11.21
CA SER A 359 16.82 14.78 -11.05
C SER A 359 17.02 15.59 -12.33
N VAL A 360 16.38 16.76 -12.35
CA VAL A 360 16.60 17.83 -13.31
C VAL A 360 17.01 19.07 -12.55
N GLU A 361 18.07 19.71 -12.97
CA GLU A 361 18.51 21.00 -12.46
C GLU A 361 18.32 22.07 -13.52
N PHE A 362 17.70 23.18 -13.13
CA PHE A 362 17.52 24.36 -13.98
C PHE A 362 18.62 25.41 -13.72
N LEU A 363 18.84 26.30 -14.66
CA LEU A 363 19.84 27.38 -14.52
C LEU A 363 19.54 28.32 -13.33
N ASN A 364 18.30 28.42 -12.92
CA ASN A 364 17.92 29.19 -11.71
C ASN A 364 18.30 28.50 -10.39
N GLY A 365 18.98 27.33 -10.44
CA GLY A 365 19.42 26.58 -9.28
C GLY A 365 18.34 25.68 -8.68
N ILE A 366 17.14 25.68 -9.23
CA ILE A 366 16.08 24.74 -8.79
C ILE A 366 16.47 23.36 -9.26
N LYS A 367 16.53 22.40 -8.32
CA LYS A 367 16.70 20.97 -8.59
C LYS A 367 15.45 20.25 -8.15
N ILE A 368 14.86 19.47 -9.06
CA ILE A 368 13.65 18.68 -8.81
C ILE A 368 13.92 17.21 -9.11
N PHE A 369 13.30 16.32 -8.34
CA PHE A 369 13.42 14.89 -8.51
C PHE A 369 12.16 14.30 -9.15
N ALA A 370 12.26 13.14 -9.76
CA ALA A 370 11.09 12.50 -10.36
C ALA A 370 9.98 12.29 -9.31
N GLY A 371 8.79 12.83 -9.59
CA GLY A 371 7.68 12.92 -8.68
C GLY A 371 7.52 14.25 -7.95
N ASP A 372 8.50 15.14 -8.06
CA ASP A 372 8.38 16.47 -7.47
C ASP A 372 7.54 17.39 -8.36
N VAL A 373 6.73 18.20 -7.71
CA VAL A 373 6.00 19.30 -8.32
C VAL A 373 6.39 20.60 -7.62
N ILE A 374 6.70 21.64 -8.39
CA ILE A 374 6.99 22.98 -7.89
C ILE A 374 5.97 23.99 -8.42
N GLY A 375 5.87 25.13 -7.76
CA GLY A 375 4.94 26.20 -8.11
C GLY A 375 3.59 26.08 -7.42
N LYS A 376 2.62 26.92 -7.84
CA LYS A 376 1.28 26.95 -7.27
C LYS A 376 0.46 25.78 -7.82
N VAL A 377 0.30 24.75 -7.01
CA VAL A 377 -0.48 23.55 -7.36
C VAL A 377 -1.90 23.67 -6.81
N SER A 378 -2.90 23.57 -7.67
CA SER A 378 -4.28 23.41 -7.21
C SER A 378 -4.57 21.95 -6.85
N GLU A 379 -5.60 21.72 -6.05
CA GLU A 379 -6.04 20.35 -5.72
C GLU A 379 -6.33 19.53 -6.99
N ASP A 380 -6.99 20.11 -7.99
CA ASP A 380 -7.30 19.43 -9.24
C ASP A 380 -6.03 19.05 -10.03
N GLN A 381 -4.99 19.87 -9.96
CA GLN A 381 -3.69 19.55 -10.58
C GLN A 381 -3.02 18.37 -9.88
N LEU A 382 -3.05 18.33 -8.54
CA LEU A 382 -2.54 17.20 -7.79
C LEU A 382 -3.30 15.90 -8.13
N ARG A 383 -4.62 15.98 -8.26
CA ARG A 383 -5.46 14.83 -8.70
C ARG A 383 -5.10 14.37 -10.12
N ARG A 384 -4.88 15.30 -11.02
CA ARG A 384 -4.42 15.00 -12.38
C ARG A 384 -3.07 14.27 -12.39
N ILE A 385 -2.10 14.73 -11.59
CA ILE A 385 -0.79 14.05 -11.44
C ILE A 385 -0.99 12.63 -10.88
N GLN A 386 -1.82 12.47 -9.85
CA GLN A 386 -2.11 11.14 -9.28
C GLN A 386 -2.73 10.19 -10.32
N ILE A 387 -3.66 10.68 -11.13
CA ILE A 387 -4.28 9.91 -12.22
C ILE A 387 -3.22 9.51 -13.24
N ARG A 388 -2.39 10.46 -13.69
CA ARG A 388 -1.30 10.21 -14.64
C ARG A 388 -0.30 9.17 -14.13
N GLU A 389 0.17 9.32 -12.91
CA GLU A 389 1.11 8.38 -12.27
C GLU A 389 0.52 6.98 -12.11
N THR A 390 -0.78 6.90 -11.86
CA THR A 390 -1.47 5.61 -11.78
C THR A 390 -1.52 4.92 -13.14
N ILE A 391 -1.82 5.67 -14.21
CA ILE A 391 -1.84 5.14 -15.58
C ILE A 391 -0.45 4.68 -15.98
N LEU A 392 0.59 5.47 -15.75
CA LEU A 392 1.98 5.10 -16.04
C LEU A 392 2.40 3.83 -15.30
N SER A 393 2.12 3.76 -13.99
CA SER A 393 2.42 2.56 -13.18
C SER A 393 1.64 1.33 -13.64
N HIS A 394 0.40 1.53 -14.08
CA HIS A 394 -0.43 0.45 -14.63
C HIS A 394 0.18 -0.11 -15.91
N LEU A 395 0.46 0.75 -16.90
CA LEU A 395 0.99 0.34 -18.19
C LEU A 395 2.38 -0.32 -18.06
N GLU A 396 3.24 0.22 -17.19
CA GLU A 396 4.53 -0.40 -16.86
C GLU A 396 4.36 -1.82 -16.31
N ARG A 397 3.44 -1.97 -15.34
CA ARG A 397 3.17 -3.28 -14.73
C ARG A 397 2.47 -4.23 -15.70
N GLU A 398 1.49 -3.74 -16.46
CA GLU A 398 0.75 -4.53 -17.43
C GLU A 398 1.67 -5.10 -18.52
N ARG A 399 2.57 -4.27 -19.06
CA ARG A 399 3.59 -4.69 -20.03
C ARG A 399 4.45 -5.85 -19.49
N GLN A 400 4.93 -5.74 -18.25
CA GLN A 400 5.75 -6.77 -17.61
C GLN A 400 5.00 -8.10 -17.40
N LEU A 401 3.70 -8.03 -17.13
CA LEU A 401 2.86 -9.18 -16.78
C LEU A 401 2.05 -9.74 -17.96
N PHE A 402 2.00 -9.01 -19.07
CA PHE A 402 1.21 -9.38 -20.26
C PHE A 402 1.55 -10.77 -20.78
N HIS A 403 2.82 -11.07 -21.01
CA HIS A 403 3.27 -12.39 -21.49
C HIS A 403 3.20 -13.50 -20.44
N LYS A 404 2.99 -13.14 -19.16
CA LYS A 404 2.73 -14.10 -18.08
C LYS A 404 1.25 -14.47 -17.93
N GLY A 405 0.38 -13.96 -18.81
CA GLY A 405 -1.06 -14.24 -18.78
C GLY A 405 -1.80 -13.58 -17.62
N ILE A 406 -1.25 -12.52 -17.02
CA ILE A 406 -1.83 -11.85 -15.87
C ILE A 406 -2.45 -10.51 -16.31
N LYS A 407 -3.76 -10.34 -16.09
CA LYS A 407 -4.44 -9.05 -16.28
C LYS A 407 -4.15 -8.13 -15.11
N VAL A 408 -3.84 -6.88 -15.39
CA VAL A 408 -3.60 -5.84 -14.38
C VAL A 408 -4.87 -4.99 -14.20
N LEU A 409 -5.21 -4.69 -12.96
CA LEU A 409 -6.28 -3.77 -12.59
C LEU A 409 -5.75 -2.66 -11.68
N SER A 410 -6.25 -1.45 -11.87
CA SER A 410 -5.98 -0.28 -11.02
C SER A 410 -7.26 0.24 -10.38
N LEU A 411 -7.16 0.66 -9.12
CA LEU A 411 -8.30 1.11 -8.32
C LEU A 411 -8.11 2.56 -7.89
N PHE A 412 -9.10 3.40 -8.21
CA PHE A 412 -9.18 4.79 -7.75
C PHE A 412 -10.28 4.92 -6.69
N PHE A 413 -9.93 5.43 -5.51
CA PHE A 413 -10.88 5.83 -4.50
C PHE A 413 -11.14 7.33 -4.62
N ILE A 414 -12.39 7.71 -4.87
CA ILE A 414 -12.80 9.10 -5.04
C ILE A 414 -13.67 9.58 -3.88
N ASP A 415 -13.76 10.88 -3.73
CA ASP A 415 -14.53 11.57 -2.70
C ASP A 415 -16.02 11.72 -3.05
N GLU A 416 -16.34 12.07 -4.30
CA GLU A 416 -17.69 12.32 -4.78
C GLU A 416 -17.95 11.64 -6.13
N VAL A 417 -19.08 10.95 -6.25
CA VAL A 417 -19.48 10.28 -7.52
C VAL A 417 -19.65 11.28 -8.64
N ALA A 418 -20.13 12.49 -8.35
CA ALA A 418 -20.30 13.57 -9.33
C ALA A 418 -19.00 14.00 -10.03
N LYS A 419 -17.84 13.78 -9.40
CA LYS A 419 -16.53 14.03 -10.01
C LYS A 419 -16.16 12.99 -11.07
N TYR A 420 -16.81 11.82 -11.05
CA TYR A 420 -16.60 10.78 -12.05
C TYR A 420 -17.75 10.74 -13.10
N LYS A 421 -19.00 10.81 -12.66
CA LYS A 421 -20.19 10.70 -13.52
C LYS A 421 -21.25 11.72 -13.11
N GLN A 422 -21.74 12.48 -14.08
CA GLN A 422 -22.80 13.45 -13.90
C GLN A 422 -24.01 13.12 -14.79
N TYR A 423 -25.16 13.75 -14.53
CA TYR A 423 -26.37 13.59 -15.29
C TYR A 423 -26.99 14.95 -15.62
N ASP A 424 -27.41 15.13 -16.89
CA ASP A 424 -28.12 16.33 -17.28
C ASP A 424 -29.56 16.38 -16.73
N GLU A 425 -30.28 17.45 -17.00
CA GLU A 425 -31.67 17.65 -16.54
C GLU A 425 -32.63 16.56 -17.06
N VAL A 426 -32.33 15.97 -18.21
CA VAL A 426 -33.12 14.88 -18.86
C VAL A 426 -32.72 13.52 -18.29
N GLY A 427 -31.52 13.41 -17.65
CA GLY A 427 -31.02 12.17 -17.05
C GLY A 427 -30.02 11.43 -17.90
N HIS A 428 -29.46 12.01 -18.96
CA HIS A 428 -28.40 11.41 -19.75
C HIS A 428 -27.06 11.52 -18.97
N PRO A 429 -26.27 10.44 -18.90
CA PRO A 429 -25.00 10.46 -18.23
C PRO A 429 -23.92 11.16 -19.07
N PHE A 430 -23.05 11.93 -18.41
CA PHE A 430 -21.82 12.48 -18.98
C PHE A 430 -20.67 12.39 -17.97
N ASN A 431 -19.44 12.56 -18.43
CA ASN A 431 -18.27 12.44 -17.59
C ASN A 431 -18.21 13.56 -16.56
N GLY A 432 -17.72 13.24 -15.35
CA GLY A 432 -17.26 14.22 -14.41
C GLY A 432 -15.76 14.51 -14.60
N ILE A 433 -15.24 15.47 -13.86
CA ILE A 433 -13.86 15.99 -14.00
C ILE A 433 -12.78 14.90 -13.92
N TYR A 434 -12.95 13.88 -13.08
CA TYR A 434 -11.95 12.81 -12.96
C TYR A 434 -11.97 11.85 -14.14
N ALA A 435 -13.12 11.57 -14.72
CA ALA A 435 -13.22 10.76 -15.94
C ALA A 435 -12.59 11.49 -17.13
N ASP A 436 -12.87 12.80 -17.28
CA ASP A 436 -12.26 13.63 -18.32
C ASP A 436 -10.73 13.71 -18.17
N MET A 437 -10.23 13.97 -16.96
CA MET A 437 -8.79 13.97 -16.66
C MET A 437 -8.15 12.62 -16.99
N PHE A 438 -8.83 11.52 -16.66
CA PHE A 438 -8.33 10.18 -16.94
C PHE A 438 -8.21 9.94 -18.45
N GLU A 439 -9.26 10.23 -19.22
CA GLU A 439 -9.25 10.01 -20.66
C GLU A 439 -8.22 10.88 -21.38
N GLU A 440 -8.06 12.13 -20.96
CA GLU A 440 -7.04 13.04 -21.48
C GLU A 440 -5.61 12.52 -21.20
N GLU A 441 -5.32 12.19 -19.95
CA GLU A 441 -3.98 11.70 -19.56
C GLU A 441 -3.66 10.34 -20.17
N TYR A 442 -4.66 9.44 -20.26
CA TYR A 442 -4.50 8.14 -20.90
C TYR A 442 -4.13 8.27 -22.38
N ASN A 443 -4.84 9.12 -23.13
CA ASN A 443 -4.56 9.37 -24.55
C ASN A 443 -3.20 10.06 -24.73
N ASP A 444 -2.83 11.01 -23.86
CA ASP A 444 -1.53 11.69 -23.91
C ASP A 444 -0.40 10.68 -23.71
N ILE A 445 -0.49 9.82 -22.70
CA ILE A 445 0.50 8.78 -22.41
C ILE A 445 0.62 7.81 -23.59
N LEU A 446 -0.49 7.28 -24.12
CA LEU A 446 -0.44 6.33 -25.24
C LEU A 446 0.17 6.97 -26.50
N SER A 447 -0.13 8.25 -26.76
CA SER A 447 0.43 8.97 -27.92
C SER A 447 1.93 9.18 -27.82
N SER A 448 2.46 9.31 -26.60
CA SER A 448 3.89 9.52 -26.31
C SER A 448 4.66 8.23 -26.08
N MET A 449 3.97 7.10 -25.94
CA MET A 449 4.57 5.81 -25.61
C MET A 449 5.46 5.30 -26.75
N GLN A 450 6.72 4.99 -26.41
CA GLN A 450 7.66 4.40 -27.38
C GLN A 450 7.26 2.95 -27.66
N ARG A 451 7.08 2.62 -28.94
CA ARG A 451 6.79 1.26 -29.41
C ARG A 451 8.12 0.52 -29.57
N GLU A 452 8.36 -0.46 -28.71
CA GLU A 452 9.58 -1.29 -28.81
C GLU A 452 9.32 -2.53 -29.66
N ILE A 453 10.39 -3.04 -30.29
CA ILE A 453 10.35 -4.28 -31.06
C ILE A 453 10.18 -5.45 -30.08
N GLY A 454 9.16 -6.30 -30.31
CA GLY A 454 8.84 -7.46 -29.44
C GLY A 454 7.59 -7.26 -28.58
N ASP A 455 6.94 -6.09 -28.62
CA ASP A 455 5.72 -5.79 -27.88
C ASP A 455 4.48 -5.73 -28.78
N GLU A 456 4.56 -6.26 -30.00
CA GLU A 456 3.49 -6.13 -31.00
C GLU A 456 2.13 -6.61 -30.47
N ASP A 457 2.07 -7.75 -29.78
CA ASP A 457 0.83 -8.30 -29.20
C ASP A 457 0.27 -7.40 -28.10
N TYR A 458 1.15 -6.81 -27.28
CA TYR A 458 0.74 -5.89 -26.23
C TYR A 458 0.21 -4.57 -26.81
N ILE A 459 0.89 -4.05 -27.83
CA ILE A 459 0.46 -2.83 -28.54
C ILE A 459 -0.92 -3.07 -29.20
N GLN A 460 -1.11 -4.19 -29.87
CA GLN A 460 -2.38 -4.57 -30.45
C GLN A 460 -3.50 -4.67 -29.39
N TYR A 461 -3.18 -5.20 -28.21
CA TYR A 461 -4.10 -5.25 -27.08
C TYR A 461 -4.48 -3.84 -26.59
N LEU A 462 -3.53 -2.91 -26.47
CA LEU A 462 -3.77 -1.52 -26.08
C LEU A 462 -4.62 -0.78 -27.13
N ASP A 463 -4.29 -0.92 -28.41
CA ASP A 463 -4.98 -0.26 -29.52
C ASP A 463 -6.43 -0.78 -29.70
N ALA A 464 -6.75 -1.96 -29.16
CA ALA A 464 -8.09 -2.55 -29.22
C ALA A 464 -9.09 -1.97 -28.21
N ILE A 465 -8.63 -1.14 -27.25
CA ILE A 465 -9.45 -0.61 -26.15
C ILE A 465 -9.38 0.92 -26.17
N SER A 466 -10.54 1.59 -26.31
CA SER A 466 -10.60 3.05 -26.24
C SER A 466 -10.34 3.56 -24.81
N ALA A 467 -9.93 4.83 -24.68
CA ALA A 467 -9.77 5.45 -23.36
C ALA A 467 -11.08 5.37 -22.54
N HIS A 468 -12.22 5.57 -23.19
CA HIS A 468 -13.54 5.52 -22.56
C HIS A 468 -13.91 4.11 -22.06
N ASP A 469 -13.59 3.06 -22.81
CA ASP A 469 -13.96 1.69 -22.46
C ASP A 469 -13.02 1.07 -21.41
N THR A 470 -11.82 1.63 -21.26
CA THR A 470 -10.80 1.08 -20.36
C THR A 470 -11.06 1.33 -18.88
N HIS A 471 -11.99 2.24 -18.54
CA HIS A 471 -12.33 2.54 -17.16
C HIS A 471 -13.84 2.40 -16.89
N ALA A 472 -14.18 2.08 -15.65
CA ALA A 472 -15.56 1.99 -15.19
C ALA A 472 -15.71 2.50 -13.76
N GLY A 473 -16.86 3.10 -13.46
CA GLY A 473 -17.23 3.53 -12.11
C GLY A 473 -18.11 2.47 -11.45
N TYR A 474 -17.77 2.12 -10.23
CA TYR A 474 -18.56 1.22 -9.39
C TYR A 474 -19.07 1.99 -8.16
N PHE A 475 -20.34 2.41 -8.23
CA PHE A 475 -20.96 3.25 -7.22
C PHE A 475 -22.34 2.74 -6.86
N SER A 476 -22.90 3.22 -5.77
CA SER A 476 -24.31 3.01 -5.43
C SER A 476 -25.22 3.60 -6.52
N VAL A 477 -26.34 2.94 -6.76
CA VAL A 477 -27.31 3.34 -7.78
C VAL A 477 -28.64 3.70 -7.11
N ASP A 478 -29.25 4.80 -7.49
CA ASP A 478 -30.57 5.18 -7.01
C ASP A 478 -31.70 4.37 -7.67
N LYS A 479 -32.93 4.53 -7.21
CA LYS A 479 -34.12 3.85 -7.80
C LYS A 479 -34.37 4.15 -9.27
N LYS A 480 -33.68 5.14 -9.84
CA LYS A 480 -33.74 5.53 -11.25
C LYS A 480 -32.53 5.01 -12.05
N GLY A 481 -31.64 4.22 -11.44
CA GLY A 481 -30.44 3.69 -12.05
C GLY A 481 -29.29 4.71 -12.18
N LYS A 482 -29.35 5.87 -11.49
CA LYS A 482 -28.29 6.89 -11.50
C LYS A 482 -27.27 6.56 -10.42
N MET A 483 -25.99 6.66 -10.74
CA MET A 483 -24.91 6.53 -9.78
C MET A 483 -24.94 7.67 -8.77
N THR A 484 -24.85 7.37 -7.49
CA THR A 484 -24.93 8.34 -6.40
C THR A 484 -23.93 8.04 -5.30
N ASP A 485 -23.62 9.06 -4.50
CA ASP A 485 -22.86 8.87 -3.28
C ASP A 485 -23.64 7.97 -2.31
N SER A 486 -22.99 6.97 -1.76
CA SER A 486 -23.59 6.18 -0.69
C SER A 486 -23.77 7.10 0.53
N LYS A 487 -25.00 7.38 0.88
CA LYS A 487 -25.34 8.18 2.05
C LYS A 487 -25.04 7.37 3.31
N LEU A 488 -23.88 7.59 3.89
CA LEU A 488 -23.61 7.29 5.29
C LEU A 488 -24.43 8.26 6.13
N SER A 489 -25.75 8.06 6.22
CA SER A 489 -26.53 8.77 7.21
C SER A 489 -26.46 7.98 8.50
N ASP A 490 -25.88 8.57 9.52
CA ASP A 490 -25.87 8.08 10.90
C ASP A 490 -27.27 7.82 11.49
N LYS A 491 -28.33 7.94 10.73
CA LYS A 491 -29.71 7.93 11.28
C LYS A 491 -30.82 7.26 10.49
N LYS A 492 -30.60 6.67 9.30
CA LYS A 492 -31.71 5.95 8.64
C LYS A 492 -31.19 4.76 7.80
N GLU A 493 -31.83 3.63 8.01
CA GLU A 493 -31.91 2.35 7.26
C GLU A 493 -31.18 2.33 5.92
N GLY A 494 -30.26 1.35 5.75
CA GLY A 494 -29.69 0.99 4.45
C GLY A 494 -30.83 0.67 3.48
N THR A 495 -31.06 1.56 2.54
CA THR A 495 -32.06 1.39 1.49
C THR A 495 -31.47 0.47 0.41
N SER A 496 -32.35 -0.15 -0.36
CA SER A 496 -32.08 -1.09 -1.46
C SER A 496 -31.10 -0.61 -2.54
N ASP A 497 -30.67 0.63 -2.47
CA ASP A 497 -29.84 1.30 -3.47
C ASP A 497 -28.40 0.78 -3.52
N ASP A 498 -27.88 0.25 -2.40
CA ASP A 498 -26.55 -0.37 -2.33
C ASP A 498 -26.48 -1.78 -2.92
N ILE A 499 -27.62 -2.45 -3.07
CA ILE A 499 -27.69 -3.85 -3.53
C ILE A 499 -27.42 -3.97 -5.04
N ASP A 500 -27.93 -3.05 -5.86
CA ASP A 500 -27.84 -3.14 -7.33
C ASP A 500 -26.41 -2.85 -7.86
N ALA A 501 -25.74 -1.84 -7.30
CA ALA A 501 -24.33 -1.57 -7.66
C ALA A 501 -23.42 -2.72 -7.22
N TYR A 502 -23.75 -3.30 -6.07
CA TYR A 502 -23.01 -4.40 -5.47
C TYR A 502 -23.13 -5.68 -6.31
N ASP A 503 -24.32 -5.98 -6.80
CA ASP A 503 -24.58 -7.14 -7.67
C ASP A 503 -23.73 -7.09 -8.95
N LEU A 504 -23.54 -5.91 -9.54
CA LEU A 504 -22.74 -5.75 -10.75
C LEU A 504 -21.25 -6.05 -10.49
N ILE A 505 -20.71 -5.53 -9.39
CA ILE A 505 -19.29 -5.72 -9.00
C ILE A 505 -19.02 -7.18 -8.63
N MET A 506 -19.90 -7.80 -7.86
CA MET A 506 -19.67 -9.14 -7.32
C MET A 506 -19.97 -10.24 -8.32
N LYS A 507 -20.99 -10.07 -9.16
CA LYS A 507 -21.33 -11.02 -10.23
C LYS A 507 -20.29 -11.07 -11.34
N ASN A 508 -19.58 -9.95 -11.59
CA ASN A 508 -18.61 -9.82 -12.69
C ASN A 508 -17.15 -9.92 -12.26
N LYS A 509 -16.86 -10.33 -11.01
CA LYS A 509 -15.49 -10.44 -10.48
C LYS A 509 -14.58 -11.29 -11.37
N GLU A 510 -15.06 -12.42 -11.86
CA GLU A 510 -14.31 -13.30 -12.75
C GLU A 510 -14.17 -12.73 -14.16
N LEU A 511 -15.19 -11.99 -14.64
CA LEU A 511 -15.12 -11.31 -15.92
C LEU A 511 -14.03 -10.23 -15.94
N LEU A 512 -13.86 -9.49 -14.84
CA LEU A 512 -12.77 -8.51 -14.71
C LEU A 512 -11.36 -9.11 -14.85
N LEU A 513 -11.22 -10.41 -14.66
CA LEU A 513 -9.95 -11.12 -14.83
C LEU A 513 -9.73 -11.62 -16.27
N ASP A 514 -10.74 -11.58 -17.13
CA ASP A 514 -10.63 -11.98 -18.53
C ASP A 514 -9.75 -10.98 -19.31
N ARG A 515 -8.81 -11.49 -20.09
CA ARG A 515 -7.88 -10.67 -20.88
C ARG A 515 -8.39 -10.34 -22.27
N ASP A 516 -9.49 -10.94 -22.72
CA ASP A 516 -10.09 -10.63 -24.02
C ASP A 516 -10.65 -9.18 -23.97
N PRO A 517 -10.10 -8.24 -24.77
CA PRO A 517 -10.51 -6.84 -24.73
C PRO A 517 -11.98 -6.65 -25.15
N LYS A 518 -12.53 -7.57 -25.91
CA LYS A 518 -13.94 -7.52 -26.33
C LYS A 518 -14.89 -7.94 -25.21
N LYS A 519 -14.45 -8.82 -24.30
CA LYS A 519 -15.26 -9.30 -23.18
C LYS A 519 -15.09 -8.44 -21.94
N SER A 520 -13.88 -7.98 -21.70
CA SER A 520 -13.52 -7.25 -20.48
C SER A 520 -12.49 -6.15 -20.77
N PRO A 521 -12.92 -5.04 -21.39
CA PRO A 521 -12.03 -3.91 -21.68
C PRO A 521 -11.58 -3.16 -20.43
N VAL A 522 -12.33 -3.23 -19.33
CA VAL A 522 -12.09 -2.48 -18.10
C VAL A 522 -10.79 -2.92 -17.42
N ARG A 523 -9.91 -1.96 -17.18
CA ARG A 523 -8.62 -2.09 -16.47
C ARG A 523 -8.50 -1.14 -15.28
N PHE A 524 -9.23 -0.02 -15.31
CA PHE A 524 -9.23 1.00 -14.27
C PHE A 524 -10.63 1.10 -13.66
N ILE A 525 -10.68 1.10 -12.32
CA ILE A 525 -11.93 1.06 -11.57
C ILE A 525 -11.97 2.29 -10.68
N PHE A 526 -13.01 3.11 -10.83
CA PHE A 526 -13.29 4.22 -9.94
C PHE A 526 -14.36 3.81 -8.93
N SER A 527 -14.12 4.08 -7.65
CA SER A 527 -15.05 3.71 -6.59
C SER A 527 -15.08 4.75 -5.47
N HIS A 528 -16.25 4.93 -4.88
CA HIS A 528 -16.44 5.76 -3.69
C HIS A 528 -16.46 4.90 -2.43
N SER A 529 -17.64 4.51 -1.95
CA SER A 529 -17.81 3.73 -0.72
C SER A 529 -18.14 2.27 -0.95
N ALA A 530 -18.70 1.94 -2.12
CA ALA A 530 -19.20 0.60 -2.40
C ALA A 530 -18.13 -0.50 -2.33
N LEU A 531 -16.87 -0.17 -2.67
CA LEU A 531 -15.74 -1.10 -2.54
C LEU A 531 -15.02 -1.03 -1.19
N ARG A 532 -15.51 -0.25 -0.19
CA ARG A 532 -14.85 -0.16 1.12
C ARG A 532 -14.85 -1.48 1.87
N GLU A 533 -15.89 -2.28 1.69
CA GLU A 533 -16.06 -3.55 2.40
C GLU A 533 -16.46 -4.66 1.42
N GLY A 534 -15.92 -5.86 1.60
CA GLY A 534 -16.35 -7.07 0.90
C GLY A 534 -15.78 -7.32 -0.50
N TRP A 535 -15.26 -6.32 -1.21
CA TRP A 535 -14.63 -6.52 -2.53
C TRP A 535 -13.13 -6.74 -2.42
N ASP A 536 -12.66 -7.78 -3.09
CA ASP A 536 -11.26 -8.12 -3.20
C ASP A 536 -11.01 -8.80 -4.55
N ASN A 537 -10.25 -8.16 -5.40
CA ASN A 537 -9.81 -8.77 -6.66
C ASN A 537 -8.31 -9.05 -6.57
N PRO A 538 -7.85 -10.27 -6.86
CA PRO A 538 -6.44 -10.64 -6.75
C PRO A 538 -5.54 -9.85 -7.70
N ASN A 539 -6.06 -9.34 -8.81
CA ASN A 539 -5.28 -8.70 -9.84
C ASN A 539 -5.28 -7.16 -9.75
N VAL A 540 -5.62 -6.60 -8.59
CA VAL A 540 -5.36 -5.18 -8.30
C VAL A 540 -3.87 -5.00 -8.00
N PHE A 541 -3.20 -4.18 -8.79
CA PHE A 541 -1.77 -3.87 -8.68
C PHE A 541 -1.48 -2.40 -8.37
N GLN A 542 -2.43 -1.50 -8.64
CA GLN A 542 -2.30 -0.09 -8.30
C GLN A 542 -3.52 0.36 -7.51
N ILE A 543 -3.26 1.18 -6.49
CA ILE A 543 -4.30 1.88 -5.72
C ILE A 543 -3.94 3.35 -5.65
N CYS A 544 -4.91 4.20 -6.01
CA CYS A 544 -4.79 5.65 -5.93
C CYS A 544 -5.98 6.23 -5.16
N THR A 545 -5.70 7.09 -4.18
CA THR A 545 -6.73 7.76 -3.39
C THR A 545 -6.83 9.22 -3.80
N LEU A 546 -7.91 9.59 -4.51
CA LEU A 546 -8.18 10.94 -5.02
C LEU A 546 -9.03 11.79 -4.05
N LYS A 547 -9.06 11.46 -2.78
CA LYS A 547 -9.78 12.20 -1.74
C LYS A 547 -8.81 12.72 -0.68
N GLN A 548 -9.17 13.80 -0.01
CA GLN A 548 -8.45 14.23 1.18
C GLN A 548 -8.72 13.21 2.31
N SER A 549 -7.72 12.43 2.67
CA SER A 549 -7.86 11.51 3.79
C SER A 549 -7.48 12.23 5.08
N SER A 550 -8.47 12.62 5.86
CA SER A 550 -8.28 13.21 7.19
C SER A 550 -8.12 12.18 8.31
N SER A 551 -8.15 10.88 8.04
CA SER A 551 -8.02 9.83 9.05
C SER A 551 -7.00 8.76 8.65
N GLU A 552 -5.98 8.59 9.48
CA GLU A 552 -4.91 7.58 9.35
C GLU A 552 -5.45 6.13 9.35
N VAL A 553 -6.54 5.87 10.05
CA VAL A 553 -7.12 4.52 10.22
C VAL A 553 -7.62 3.85 8.91
N ARG A 554 -7.69 4.60 7.80
CA ARG A 554 -8.27 4.07 6.56
C ARG A 554 -7.24 3.57 5.55
N LYS A 555 -5.99 3.97 5.67
CA LYS A 555 -4.93 3.60 4.69
C LYS A 555 -4.74 2.09 4.60
N ARG A 556 -4.62 1.42 5.74
CA ARG A 556 -4.45 -0.04 5.78
C ARG A 556 -5.62 -0.79 5.17
N GLN A 557 -6.86 -0.34 5.41
CA GLN A 557 -8.05 -0.98 4.83
C GLN A 557 -8.13 -0.81 3.31
N GLU A 558 -7.76 0.36 2.80
CA GLU A 558 -7.73 0.62 1.36
C GLU A 558 -6.63 -0.18 0.68
N VAL A 559 -5.41 -0.18 1.23
CA VAL A 559 -4.27 -0.97 0.75
C VAL A 559 -4.57 -2.47 0.82
N GLY A 560 -5.26 -2.91 1.87
CA GLY A 560 -5.65 -4.31 2.08
C GLY A 560 -6.43 -4.93 0.91
N ARG A 561 -7.15 -4.11 0.12
CA ARG A 561 -7.91 -4.57 -1.06
C ARG A 561 -7.02 -5.11 -2.19
N GLY A 562 -5.79 -4.65 -2.28
CA GLY A 562 -4.84 -5.06 -3.30
C GLY A 562 -3.82 -6.12 -2.85
N LEU A 563 -3.83 -6.53 -1.59
CA LEU A 563 -2.77 -7.40 -1.02
C LEU A 563 -2.82 -8.85 -1.50
N ARG A 564 -3.92 -9.33 -2.06
CA ARG A 564 -4.00 -10.72 -2.54
C ARG A 564 -2.97 -11.00 -3.63
N LEU A 565 -2.34 -12.16 -3.58
CA LEU A 565 -1.50 -12.65 -4.67
C LEU A 565 -2.35 -12.79 -5.94
N CYS A 566 -1.80 -12.37 -7.08
CA CYS A 566 -2.51 -12.38 -8.36
C CYS A 566 -2.77 -13.80 -8.88
N VAL A 567 -3.67 -13.87 -9.85
CA VAL A 567 -3.96 -15.08 -10.62
C VAL A 567 -3.69 -14.85 -12.11
N ASN A 568 -3.29 -15.89 -12.79
CA ASN A 568 -3.14 -15.87 -14.25
C ASN A 568 -4.48 -16.12 -14.96
N GLN A 569 -4.48 -16.13 -16.29
CA GLN A 569 -5.66 -16.37 -17.14
C GLN A 569 -6.30 -17.75 -16.94
N ASP A 570 -5.57 -18.73 -16.37
CA ASP A 570 -6.06 -20.07 -16.10
C ASP A 570 -6.69 -20.17 -14.70
N GLY A 571 -6.73 -19.06 -13.94
CA GLY A 571 -7.24 -18.99 -12.58
C GLY A 571 -6.29 -19.53 -11.52
N GLU A 572 -5.03 -19.78 -11.88
CA GLU A 572 -4.02 -20.29 -10.98
C GLU A 572 -3.40 -19.15 -10.16
N ARG A 573 -3.32 -19.33 -8.84
CA ARG A 573 -2.67 -18.37 -7.93
C ARG A 573 -1.16 -18.36 -8.13
N MET A 574 -0.61 -17.18 -8.34
CA MET A 574 0.81 -16.94 -8.57
C MET A 574 1.58 -16.82 -7.24
N ASP A 575 1.66 -17.92 -6.51
CA ASP A 575 2.33 -18.03 -5.22
C ASP A 575 3.76 -18.59 -5.34
N ALA A 576 4.42 -18.87 -4.19
CA ALA A 576 5.78 -19.39 -4.15
C ALA A 576 5.94 -20.77 -4.79
N ASN A 577 4.87 -21.56 -4.86
CA ASN A 577 4.93 -22.88 -5.52
C ASN A 577 5.02 -22.75 -7.05
N VAL A 578 4.46 -21.66 -7.61
CA VAL A 578 4.47 -21.38 -9.05
C VAL A 578 5.66 -20.51 -9.45
N LEU A 579 5.98 -19.50 -8.66
CA LEU A 579 6.95 -18.45 -8.99
C LEU A 579 8.31 -18.59 -8.26
N GLY A 580 8.40 -19.48 -7.28
CA GLY A 580 9.62 -19.62 -6.48
C GLY A 580 10.04 -18.29 -5.83
N ASN A 581 11.24 -17.81 -6.13
CA ASN A 581 11.77 -16.56 -5.58
C ASN A 581 11.14 -15.30 -6.22
N ASP A 582 10.50 -15.42 -7.38
CA ASP A 582 9.94 -14.29 -8.12
C ASP A 582 8.58 -13.82 -7.60
N VAL A 583 8.04 -14.44 -6.54
CA VAL A 583 6.74 -14.08 -5.96
C VAL A 583 6.64 -12.60 -5.69
N GLN A 584 7.63 -12.01 -5.02
CA GLN A 584 7.60 -10.61 -4.60
C GLN A 584 7.99 -9.63 -5.71
N SER A 585 8.63 -10.07 -6.80
CA SER A 585 8.88 -9.23 -7.97
C SER A 585 7.63 -9.09 -8.86
N ILE A 586 6.82 -10.14 -8.90
CA ILE A 586 5.56 -10.18 -9.67
C ILE A 586 4.40 -9.62 -8.85
N ASN A 587 4.29 -10.01 -7.60
CA ASN A 587 3.20 -9.57 -6.72
C ASN A 587 3.59 -8.28 -5.97
N VAL A 588 3.56 -7.15 -6.67
CA VAL A 588 3.80 -5.82 -6.10
C VAL A 588 2.54 -4.99 -6.23
N LEU A 589 2.06 -4.45 -5.12
CA LEU A 589 0.98 -3.48 -5.07
C LEU A 589 1.59 -2.08 -4.99
N THR A 590 1.35 -1.24 -5.98
CA THR A 590 1.82 0.15 -5.99
C THR A 590 0.72 1.07 -5.50
N VAL A 591 1.02 1.85 -4.45
CA VAL A 591 0.13 2.87 -3.91
C VAL A 591 0.59 4.24 -4.40
N ILE A 592 -0.29 4.98 -5.06
CA ILE A 592 -0.04 6.35 -5.49
C ILE A 592 -0.59 7.30 -4.43
N ALA A 593 0.31 7.91 -3.67
CA ALA A 593 -0.02 8.78 -2.56
C ALA A 593 0.05 10.26 -2.94
N SER A 594 -0.85 11.08 -2.37
CA SER A 594 -0.82 12.55 -2.50
C SER A 594 0.15 13.21 -1.52
N GLU A 595 0.91 12.45 -0.80
CA GLU A 595 1.93 12.85 0.18
C GLU A 595 3.27 12.21 -0.17
N SER A 596 4.35 12.70 0.44
CA SER A 596 5.67 12.12 0.23
C SER A 596 5.73 10.64 0.62
N TYR A 597 6.65 9.91 0.00
CA TYR A 597 6.92 8.52 0.36
C TYR A 597 7.16 8.35 1.88
N ASP A 598 7.99 9.21 2.47
CA ASP A 598 8.35 9.10 3.88
C ASP A 598 7.14 9.31 4.81
N SER A 599 6.27 10.27 4.48
CA SER A 599 5.04 10.52 5.25
C SER A 599 4.08 9.34 5.17
N PHE A 600 3.86 8.81 3.97
CA PHE A 600 2.99 7.66 3.77
C PHE A 600 3.55 6.40 4.45
N ALA A 601 4.84 6.12 4.26
CA ALA A 601 5.51 4.96 4.83
C ALA A 601 5.46 5.00 6.37
N LYS A 602 5.75 6.15 6.98
CA LYS A 602 5.66 6.34 8.42
C LYS A 602 4.24 6.12 8.95
N GLY A 603 3.22 6.68 8.28
CA GLY A 603 1.82 6.47 8.66
C GLY A 603 1.42 5.00 8.58
N LEU A 604 1.74 4.31 7.48
CA LEU A 604 1.44 2.89 7.31
C LEU A 604 2.19 2.02 8.33
N GLN A 605 3.46 2.31 8.61
CA GLN A 605 4.24 1.59 9.63
C GLN A 605 3.66 1.77 11.03
N THR A 606 3.16 2.96 11.38
CA THR A 606 2.50 3.20 12.66
C THR A 606 1.23 2.34 12.79
N GLU A 607 0.37 2.32 11.78
CA GLU A 607 -0.83 1.48 11.76
C GLU A 607 -0.50 -0.02 11.86
N LEU A 608 0.57 -0.46 11.20
CA LEU A 608 1.02 -1.84 11.25
C LEU A 608 1.63 -2.18 12.62
N ALA A 609 2.40 -1.27 13.22
CA ALA A 609 2.96 -1.45 14.56
C ALA A 609 1.84 -1.58 15.62
N ASP A 610 0.82 -0.74 15.53
CA ASP A 610 -0.36 -0.82 16.42
C ASP A 610 -1.09 -2.16 16.26
N ALA A 611 -1.19 -2.66 15.04
CA ALA A 611 -1.83 -3.94 14.76
C ALA A 611 -1.04 -5.15 15.30
N VAL A 612 0.28 -5.04 15.41
CA VAL A 612 1.17 -6.11 15.93
C VAL A 612 1.68 -5.81 17.35
N ALA A 613 1.04 -4.89 18.06
CA ALA A 613 1.46 -4.45 19.40
C ALA A 613 1.58 -5.57 20.45
N GLY A 614 1.00 -6.73 20.21
CA GLY A 614 1.17 -7.92 21.05
C GLY A 614 2.45 -8.73 20.79
N ARG A 615 3.31 -8.31 19.86
CA ARG A 615 4.59 -9.00 19.59
C ARG A 615 5.72 -8.47 20.47
N PRO A 616 6.66 -9.33 20.85
CA PRO A 616 7.90 -8.89 21.49
C PRO A 616 8.65 -7.90 20.57
N VAL A 617 9.22 -6.84 21.14
CA VAL A 617 10.00 -5.84 20.38
C VAL A 617 11.51 -6.06 20.48
N ALA A 618 11.94 -6.99 21.34
CA ALA A 618 13.34 -7.33 21.54
C ALA A 618 13.48 -8.83 21.80
N ILE A 619 14.57 -9.38 21.33
CA ILE A 619 14.96 -10.77 21.57
C ILE A 619 15.68 -10.82 22.89
N THR A 620 15.19 -11.66 23.80
CA THR A 620 15.76 -11.95 25.11
C THR A 620 15.74 -13.46 25.32
N ALA A 621 16.47 -13.98 26.30
CA ALA A 621 16.38 -15.40 26.65
C ALA A 621 14.95 -15.83 27.03
N ASP A 622 14.20 -14.93 27.69
CA ASP A 622 12.81 -15.22 28.09
C ASP A 622 11.85 -15.39 26.89
N LEU A 623 12.22 -14.86 25.70
CA LEU A 623 11.45 -15.08 24.47
C LEU A 623 11.34 -16.57 24.14
N PHE A 624 12.40 -17.34 24.39
CA PHE A 624 12.49 -18.76 24.05
C PHE A 624 11.95 -19.66 25.16
N LYS A 625 12.10 -19.24 26.40
CA LYS A 625 11.71 -20.05 27.58
C LYS A 625 10.24 -20.46 27.55
N GLY A 626 9.99 -21.75 27.70
CA GLY A 626 8.65 -22.33 27.68
C GLY A 626 8.01 -22.47 26.31
N LYS A 627 8.71 -22.04 25.22
CA LYS A 627 8.29 -22.27 23.86
C LYS A 627 8.50 -23.74 23.46
N VAL A 628 7.68 -24.20 22.55
CA VAL A 628 7.82 -25.53 21.93
C VAL A 628 8.59 -25.36 20.63
N ILE A 629 9.70 -26.06 20.49
CA ILE A 629 10.46 -26.22 19.24
C ILE A 629 10.26 -27.62 18.72
N VAL A 630 10.25 -27.76 17.40
CA VAL A 630 9.98 -29.03 16.71
C VAL A 630 11.17 -29.36 15.85
N ASP A 631 11.69 -30.57 15.95
CA ASP A 631 12.78 -31.05 15.10
C ASP A 631 12.28 -31.47 13.71
N ALA A 632 13.21 -31.76 12.81
CA ALA A 632 12.89 -32.19 11.44
C ALA A 632 12.09 -33.52 11.37
N ARG A 633 12.00 -34.28 12.48
CA ARG A 633 11.24 -35.55 12.59
C ARG A 633 9.85 -35.32 13.21
N GLY A 634 9.54 -34.09 13.63
CA GLY A 634 8.27 -33.75 14.26
C GLY A 634 8.23 -33.97 15.79
N ASN A 635 9.37 -34.23 16.44
CA ASN A 635 9.39 -34.32 17.90
C ASN A 635 9.33 -32.94 18.52
N GLU A 636 8.49 -32.78 19.54
CA GLU A 636 8.30 -31.54 20.27
C GLU A 636 9.23 -31.49 21.50
N GLN A 637 9.94 -30.38 21.67
CA GLN A 637 10.74 -30.08 22.86
C GLN A 637 10.31 -28.73 23.46
N VAL A 638 10.11 -28.71 24.76
CA VAL A 638 9.87 -27.43 25.48
C VAL A 638 11.24 -26.87 25.86
N VAL A 639 11.50 -25.62 25.47
CA VAL A 639 12.75 -24.91 25.77
C VAL A 639 12.77 -24.55 27.26
N ASP A 640 13.69 -25.10 27.98
CA ASP A 640 13.96 -24.74 29.39
C ASP A 640 14.80 -23.46 29.52
N GLY A 641 15.13 -23.06 30.74
CA GLY A 641 15.88 -21.83 31.00
C GLY A 641 17.31 -21.87 30.45
N ASP A 642 17.98 -23.01 30.56
CA ASP A 642 19.39 -23.18 30.15
C ASP A 642 19.49 -23.19 28.62
N THR A 643 18.63 -23.95 27.96
CA THR A 643 18.51 -23.94 26.49
C THR A 643 18.14 -22.57 25.93
N ALA A 644 17.22 -21.82 26.59
CA ALA A 644 16.86 -20.47 26.21
C ALA A 644 18.06 -19.51 26.29
N GLN A 645 18.87 -19.65 27.33
CA GLN A 645 20.07 -18.86 27.50
C GLN A 645 21.16 -19.22 26.45
N ALA A 646 21.33 -20.50 26.14
CA ALA A 646 22.24 -20.97 25.09
C ALA A 646 21.86 -20.40 23.72
N ILE A 647 20.59 -20.49 23.33
CA ILE A 647 20.08 -19.90 22.09
C ILE A 647 20.36 -18.39 22.04
N TYR A 648 20.02 -17.66 23.10
CA TYR A 648 20.20 -16.20 23.15
C TYR A 648 21.68 -15.82 23.04
N PHE A 649 22.57 -16.53 23.75
CA PHE A 649 24.01 -16.28 23.71
C PHE A 649 24.60 -16.55 22.33
N ASP A 650 24.19 -17.63 21.70
CA ASP A 650 24.63 -17.99 20.35
C ASP A 650 24.22 -16.94 19.30
N LEU A 651 23.01 -16.40 19.41
CA LEU A 651 22.55 -15.30 18.54
C LEU A 651 23.43 -14.05 18.67
N ILE A 652 23.90 -13.72 19.87
CA ILE A 652 24.84 -12.61 20.11
C ILE A 652 26.20 -12.91 19.49
N VAL A 653 26.75 -14.10 19.74
CA VAL A 653 28.06 -14.53 19.23
C VAL A 653 28.11 -14.53 17.72
N ASN A 654 27.06 -15.04 17.08
CA ASN A 654 26.95 -15.04 15.63
C ASN A 654 26.63 -13.66 15.05
N GLY A 655 26.36 -12.66 15.88
CA GLY A 655 26.02 -11.30 15.45
C GLY A 655 24.65 -11.16 14.80
N TYR A 656 23.73 -12.06 15.11
CA TYR A 656 22.35 -12.01 14.58
C TYR A 656 21.46 -11.02 15.32
N ILE A 657 21.83 -10.67 16.55
CA ILE A 657 21.16 -9.63 17.34
C ILE A 657 22.16 -8.61 17.85
N ASP A 658 21.71 -7.37 17.97
CA ASP A 658 22.48 -6.29 18.55
C ASP A 658 22.34 -6.27 20.09
N LYS A 659 23.04 -5.32 20.76
CA LYS A 659 23.00 -5.15 22.22
C LYS A 659 21.61 -4.81 22.79
N LYS A 660 20.66 -4.42 21.91
CA LYS A 660 19.27 -4.09 22.28
C LYS A 660 18.32 -5.26 21.99
N GLY A 661 18.83 -6.38 21.47
CA GLY A 661 18.03 -7.54 21.07
C GLY A 661 17.30 -7.34 19.75
N VAL A 662 17.78 -6.45 18.88
CA VAL A 662 17.21 -6.22 17.55
C VAL A 662 17.96 -7.07 16.52
N LEU A 663 17.23 -7.67 15.58
CA LEU A 663 17.81 -8.46 14.49
C LEU A 663 18.71 -7.59 13.60
N THR A 664 19.85 -8.13 13.19
CA THR A 664 20.86 -7.45 12.37
C THR A 664 20.70 -7.76 10.88
N ASP A 665 21.37 -7.00 10.02
CA ASP A 665 21.41 -7.28 8.58
C ASP A 665 22.07 -8.64 8.28
N LYS A 666 23.00 -9.09 9.11
CA LYS A 666 23.61 -10.41 9.00
C LYS A 666 22.58 -11.52 9.17
N TYR A 667 21.64 -11.39 10.12
CA TYR A 667 20.55 -12.37 10.27
C TYR A 667 19.75 -12.52 8.97
N TYR A 668 19.37 -11.40 8.35
CA TYR A 668 18.57 -11.44 7.11
C TYR A 668 19.36 -11.99 5.93
N ALA A 669 20.63 -11.65 5.81
CA ALA A 669 21.50 -12.18 4.77
C ALA A 669 21.67 -13.71 4.90
N ASP A 670 22.02 -14.19 6.11
CA ASP A 670 22.22 -15.61 6.37
C ASP A 670 20.91 -16.41 6.26
N LYS A 671 19.79 -15.80 6.64
CA LYS A 671 18.46 -16.38 6.43
C LYS A 671 18.13 -16.56 4.96
N ALA A 672 18.38 -15.53 4.13
CA ALA A 672 18.14 -15.58 2.70
C ALA A 672 19.01 -16.67 2.02
N ASN A 673 20.22 -16.87 2.51
CA ASN A 673 21.16 -17.88 2.02
C ASN A 673 20.93 -19.26 2.63
N GLY A 674 20.06 -19.42 3.64
CA GLY A 674 19.84 -20.68 4.36
C GLY A 674 21.01 -21.09 5.26
N THR A 675 21.88 -20.16 5.65
CA THR A 675 23.14 -20.40 6.39
C THR A 675 23.07 -20.02 7.87
N ILE A 676 21.86 -19.74 8.39
CA ILE A 676 21.70 -19.42 9.81
C ILE A 676 22.25 -20.53 10.69
N GLN A 677 23.11 -20.16 11.64
CA GLN A 677 23.64 -21.03 12.68
C GLN A 677 22.81 -20.85 13.95
N VAL A 678 22.56 -21.91 14.66
CA VAL A 678 21.89 -21.94 15.96
C VAL A 678 22.66 -22.80 16.93
N ALA A 679 22.43 -22.62 18.21
CA ALA A 679 23.08 -23.38 19.26
C ALA A 679 22.99 -24.89 19.02
N GLU A 680 24.03 -25.63 19.33
CA GLU A 680 24.18 -27.05 19.03
C GLU A 680 23.04 -27.90 19.63
N GLU A 681 22.55 -27.49 20.82
CA GLU A 681 21.43 -28.14 21.52
C GLU A 681 20.08 -28.09 20.77
N VAL A 682 19.95 -27.16 19.84
CA VAL A 682 18.71 -26.95 19.06
C VAL A 682 18.93 -26.99 17.53
N ALA A 683 20.09 -27.54 17.11
CA ALA A 683 20.45 -27.57 15.69
C ALA A 683 19.42 -28.31 14.83
N ASP A 684 18.85 -29.42 15.32
CA ASP A 684 17.80 -30.18 14.65
C ASP A 684 16.46 -29.43 14.57
N SER A 685 16.26 -28.43 15.43
CA SER A 685 15.06 -27.57 15.52
C SER A 685 15.30 -26.17 14.98
N ARG A 686 16.31 -25.97 14.14
CA ARG A 686 16.70 -24.65 13.58
C ARG A 686 15.53 -23.85 13.03
N ASP A 687 14.69 -24.48 12.24
CA ASP A 687 13.55 -23.80 11.61
C ASP A 687 12.52 -23.30 12.65
N SER A 688 12.36 -24.04 13.75
CA SER A 688 11.52 -23.60 14.87
C SER A 688 12.13 -22.37 15.59
N VAL A 689 13.45 -22.33 15.77
CA VAL A 689 14.14 -21.17 16.34
C VAL A 689 14.00 -19.95 15.41
N ILE A 690 14.17 -20.13 14.11
CA ILE A 690 13.96 -19.06 13.11
C ILE A 690 12.51 -18.54 13.17
N ASN A 691 11.52 -19.41 13.29
CA ASN A 691 10.11 -19.00 13.43
C ASN A 691 9.86 -18.18 14.69
N ILE A 692 10.54 -18.49 15.80
CA ILE A 692 10.45 -17.70 17.02
C ILE A 692 11.09 -16.31 16.81
N LEU A 693 12.25 -16.23 16.16
CA LEU A 693 12.91 -14.97 15.82
C LEU A 693 12.03 -14.10 14.90
N ASP A 694 11.40 -14.70 13.90
CA ASP A 694 10.47 -14.03 12.98
C ASP A 694 9.19 -13.54 13.70
N SER A 695 8.89 -14.05 14.88
CA SER A 695 7.78 -13.57 15.70
C SER A 695 8.05 -12.22 16.38
N VAL A 696 9.30 -11.77 16.43
CA VAL A 696 9.68 -10.47 17.01
C VAL A 696 9.35 -9.35 16.03
N TYR A 697 8.80 -8.25 16.53
CA TYR A 697 8.49 -7.11 15.69
C TYR A 697 9.76 -6.47 15.12
N ASP A 698 9.83 -6.34 13.82
CA ASP A 698 10.86 -5.56 13.13
C ASP A 698 10.22 -4.57 12.14
N SER A 699 10.38 -3.30 12.43
CA SER A 699 9.86 -2.22 11.57
C SER A 699 10.46 -2.22 10.16
N ARG A 700 11.68 -2.74 9.98
CA ARG A 700 12.36 -2.79 8.68
C ARG A 700 11.73 -3.83 7.75
N ALA A 701 11.29 -4.96 8.30
CA ALA A 701 10.65 -6.02 7.51
C ALA A 701 9.33 -5.59 6.85
N MET A 702 8.68 -4.55 7.40
CA MET A 702 7.38 -4.06 6.94
C MET A 702 7.45 -2.68 6.27
N GLN A 703 8.66 -2.20 5.96
CA GLN A 703 8.82 -0.94 5.27
C GLN A 703 8.33 -1.08 3.81
N PRO A 704 7.38 -0.25 3.37
CA PRO A 704 6.98 -0.24 1.96
C PRO A 704 8.17 0.20 1.10
N GLU A 705 8.24 -0.33 -0.11
CA GLU A 705 9.28 0.05 -1.05
C GLU A 705 8.97 1.41 -1.70
N ASN A 706 9.98 2.26 -1.87
CA ASN A 706 9.82 3.45 -2.70
C ASN A 706 9.75 3.02 -4.17
N ALA A 707 8.58 3.11 -4.79
CA ALA A 707 8.39 2.67 -6.17
C ALA A 707 9.17 3.50 -7.21
N ARG A 708 9.64 4.70 -6.83
CA ARG A 708 10.49 5.55 -7.67
C ARG A 708 11.97 5.22 -7.48
N ASP A 709 12.35 4.60 -6.37
CA ASP A 709 13.73 4.32 -6.01
C ASP A 709 14.02 2.83 -6.21
N LYS A 710 14.40 2.48 -7.42
CA LYS A 710 14.84 1.12 -7.78
C LYS A 710 16.38 0.99 -7.66
N ASN A 711 16.98 1.69 -6.70
CA ASN A 711 18.41 1.71 -6.52
C ASN A 711 18.92 0.32 -6.13
N VAL A 712 19.92 -0.15 -6.84
CA VAL A 712 20.67 -1.37 -6.54
C VAL A 712 22.08 -0.97 -6.17
N GLU A 713 22.54 -1.41 -5.02
CA GLU A 713 23.95 -1.31 -4.67
C GLU A 713 24.73 -2.39 -5.44
N LEU A 714 25.73 -1.96 -6.19
CA LEU A 714 26.53 -2.88 -6.97
C LEU A 714 27.50 -3.62 -6.07
N GLN A 715 27.50 -4.93 -6.18
CA GLN A 715 28.43 -5.79 -5.46
C GLN A 715 29.65 -6.07 -6.35
N VAL A 716 30.84 -5.78 -5.82
CA VAL A 716 32.09 -6.17 -6.47
C VAL A 716 32.34 -7.67 -6.31
N ASP A 717 32.79 -8.31 -7.37
CA ASP A 717 33.21 -9.71 -7.35
C ASP A 717 34.66 -9.80 -6.82
N PRO A 718 34.90 -10.28 -5.60
CA PRO A 718 36.24 -10.28 -5.01
C PRO A 718 37.22 -11.18 -5.78
N ASP A 719 36.75 -12.25 -6.41
CA ASP A 719 37.61 -13.15 -7.20
C ASP A 719 38.10 -12.47 -8.46
N LYS A 720 37.22 -11.72 -9.13
CA LYS A 720 37.58 -10.93 -10.32
C LYS A 720 38.50 -9.75 -9.97
N LEU A 721 38.28 -9.10 -8.82
CA LEU A 721 39.16 -8.04 -8.34
C LEU A 721 40.57 -8.58 -8.05
N ALA A 722 40.69 -9.84 -7.60
CA ALA A 722 41.95 -10.49 -7.31
C ALA A 722 42.69 -11.01 -8.54
N MET A 723 42.06 -11.10 -9.72
CA MET A 723 42.65 -11.64 -10.95
C MET A 723 43.92 -10.90 -11.39
N PRO A 724 44.98 -11.60 -11.78
CA PRO A 724 46.22 -10.98 -12.24
C PRO A 724 46.01 -10.07 -13.46
N GLU A 725 45.15 -10.48 -14.38
CA GLU A 725 44.77 -9.73 -15.59
C GLU A 725 44.13 -8.40 -15.24
N PHE A 726 43.22 -8.39 -14.27
CA PHE A 726 42.61 -7.14 -13.80
C PHE A 726 43.65 -6.23 -13.16
N LYS A 727 44.49 -6.76 -12.29
CA LYS A 727 45.56 -5.99 -11.64
C LYS A 727 46.55 -5.41 -12.67
N ALA A 728 46.91 -6.17 -13.68
CA ALA A 728 47.78 -5.72 -14.76
C ALA A 728 47.09 -4.61 -15.59
N LEU A 729 45.81 -4.74 -15.91
CA LEU A 729 45.05 -3.71 -16.58
C LEU A 729 44.96 -2.46 -15.71
N TRP A 730 44.57 -2.62 -14.43
CA TRP A 730 44.44 -1.48 -13.52
C TRP A 730 45.73 -0.69 -13.35
N LYS A 731 46.88 -1.36 -13.21
CA LYS A 731 48.18 -0.70 -13.15
C LYS A 731 48.49 0.14 -14.40
N ARG A 732 47.93 -0.21 -15.56
CA ARG A 732 48.11 0.54 -16.81
C ARG A 732 47.22 1.76 -16.94
N ILE A 733 46.02 1.72 -16.34
CA ILE A 733 44.99 2.75 -16.49
C ILE A 733 44.79 3.62 -15.24
N SER A 734 45.40 3.29 -14.12
CA SER A 734 45.27 3.95 -12.81
C SER A 734 46.32 4.98 -12.46
N PRO A 735 47.30 5.37 -13.34
CA PRO A 735 48.21 6.44 -12.96
C PRO A 735 47.45 7.72 -12.60
N LYS A 736 47.82 8.31 -11.49
CA LYS A 736 47.32 9.64 -11.15
C LYS A 736 47.81 10.67 -12.16
N SER A 737 46.99 11.60 -12.51
CA SER A 737 47.36 12.71 -13.38
C SER A 737 47.02 14.03 -12.70
N VAL A 738 47.91 15.00 -12.89
CA VAL A 738 47.66 16.40 -12.56
C VAL A 738 47.28 17.11 -13.82
N TYR A 739 46.23 17.87 -13.77
CA TYR A 739 45.91 18.74 -14.90
C TYR A 739 46.34 20.17 -14.61
N VAL A 740 46.81 20.80 -15.62
CA VAL A 740 47.13 22.25 -15.61
C VAL A 740 46.12 22.93 -16.52
N VAL A 741 45.50 23.96 -16.02
CA VAL A 741 44.57 24.79 -16.80
C VAL A 741 45.21 26.14 -17.04
N ASP A 742 45.36 26.50 -18.31
CA ASP A 742 45.91 27.80 -18.73
C ASP A 742 44.86 28.50 -19.57
N PHE A 743 43.99 29.28 -18.94
CA PHE A 743 42.95 30.05 -19.59
C PHE A 743 43.12 31.58 -19.32
N ASP A 744 42.70 32.39 -20.31
CA ASP A 744 42.71 33.84 -20.15
C ASP A 744 41.62 34.30 -19.15
N THR A 745 42.06 34.88 -18.05
CA THR A 745 41.14 35.40 -17.03
C THR A 745 40.21 36.48 -17.58
N ASN A 746 40.61 37.25 -18.57
CA ASN A 746 39.76 38.29 -19.16
C ASN A 746 38.62 37.68 -19.99
N GLU A 747 38.92 36.64 -20.76
CA GLU A 747 37.89 35.88 -21.48
C GLU A 747 36.86 35.25 -20.54
N LEU A 748 37.31 34.68 -19.41
CA LEU A 748 36.37 34.17 -18.38
C LEU A 748 35.53 35.29 -17.80
N VAL A 749 36.11 36.45 -17.50
CA VAL A 749 35.37 37.61 -16.96
C VAL A 749 34.30 38.06 -17.96
N ASP A 750 34.61 38.17 -19.25
CA ASP A 750 33.64 38.57 -20.26
C ASP A 750 32.53 37.57 -20.45
N LYS A 751 32.82 36.26 -20.44
CA LYS A 751 31.81 35.18 -20.49
C LYS A 751 30.92 35.19 -19.25
N ALA A 752 31.51 35.35 -18.07
CA ALA A 752 30.76 35.43 -16.83
C ALA A 752 29.82 36.66 -16.79
N ILE A 753 30.27 37.82 -17.26
CA ILE A 753 29.45 39.04 -17.40
C ILE A 753 28.26 38.75 -18.34
N ALA A 754 28.52 38.16 -19.50
CA ALA A 754 27.48 37.82 -20.47
C ALA A 754 26.46 36.83 -19.91
N SER A 755 26.95 35.80 -19.22
CA SER A 755 26.12 34.79 -18.58
C SER A 755 25.24 35.37 -17.47
N ILE A 756 25.81 36.18 -16.59
CA ILE A 756 25.08 36.86 -15.51
C ILE A 756 24.03 37.83 -16.10
N ASN A 757 24.37 38.64 -17.08
CA ASN A 757 23.43 39.58 -17.69
C ASN A 757 22.24 38.86 -18.34
N ARG A 758 22.47 37.67 -18.90
CA ARG A 758 21.42 36.89 -19.56
C ARG A 758 20.55 36.07 -18.57
N ASN A 759 21.17 35.49 -17.58
CA ASN A 759 20.58 34.41 -16.82
C ASN A 759 20.32 34.72 -15.33
N LEU A 760 20.97 35.82 -14.81
CA LEU A 760 20.77 36.15 -13.39
C LEU A 760 19.41 36.79 -13.15
N HIS A 761 18.61 36.16 -12.28
CA HIS A 761 17.40 36.79 -11.75
C HIS A 761 17.23 36.47 -10.29
N VAL A 762 16.96 37.49 -9.54
CA VAL A 762 16.67 37.46 -8.13
C VAL A 762 15.22 37.96 -7.92
N PRO A 763 14.28 37.12 -7.51
CA PRO A 763 12.92 37.53 -7.31
C PRO A 763 12.81 38.52 -6.15
N LYS A 764 11.86 39.43 -6.24
CA LYS A 764 11.51 40.31 -5.14
C LYS A 764 10.77 39.52 -4.06
N ILE A 765 11.16 39.70 -2.81
CA ILE A 765 10.46 39.11 -1.69
C ILE A 765 9.24 39.99 -1.37
N TYR A 766 8.04 39.43 -1.42
CA TYR A 766 6.80 40.10 -1.05
C TYR A 766 6.35 39.61 0.32
N PHE A 767 6.11 40.55 1.23
CA PHE A 767 5.52 40.25 2.53
C PHE A 767 4.03 40.59 2.51
N LYS A 768 3.18 39.64 2.75
CA LYS A 768 1.75 39.87 2.95
C LYS A 768 1.48 39.98 4.45
N VAL A 769 1.16 41.19 4.89
CA VAL A 769 0.76 41.39 6.28
C VAL A 769 -0.76 41.38 6.34
N GLU A 770 -1.32 40.40 7.01
CA GLU A 770 -2.73 40.29 7.29
C GLU A 770 -2.96 40.64 8.77
N THR A 771 -3.76 41.67 9.02
CA THR A 771 -4.23 41.99 10.36
C THR A 771 -5.66 41.48 10.51
N GLY A 772 -5.88 40.61 11.48
CA GLY A 772 -7.20 40.11 11.85
C GLY A 772 -7.54 40.52 13.28
N ALA A 773 -8.79 40.82 13.54
CA ALA A 773 -9.32 40.93 14.90
C ALA A 773 -10.15 39.69 15.22
N MET A 774 -10.09 39.27 16.46
CA MET A 774 -10.93 38.20 16.96
C MET A 774 -12.28 38.79 17.31
N ASP A 775 -13.35 38.33 16.67
CA ASP A 775 -14.71 38.68 16.97
C ASP A 775 -15.25 37.89 18.17
N GLU A 776 -16.41 38.30 18.68
CA GLU A 776 -17.05 37.64 19.82
C GLU A 776 -17.29 36.13 19.57
N ILE A 777 -16.75 35.29 20.45
CA ILE A 777 -16.82 33.85 20.31
C ILE A 777 -18.25 33.38 20.61
N LYS A 778 -19.01 33.03 19.59
CA LYS A 778 -20.40 32.59 19.71
C LYS A 778 -20.56 31.07 19.93
N SER A 779 -19.57 30.26 19.57
CA SER A 779 -19.57 28.79 19.78
C SER A 779 -18.15 28.21 19.70
N LYS A 780 -17.98 26.99 20.26
CA LYS A 780 -16.71 26.24 20.15
C LYS A 780 -16.35 25.91 18.70
N ASP A 781 -17.36 25.70 17.86
CA ASP A 781 -17.17 25.39 16.44
C ASP A 781 -16.67 26.59 15.63
N SER A 782 -17.06 27.81 16.00
CA SER A 782 -16.57 29.04 15.38
C SER A 782 -15.08 29.30 15.63
N LEU A 783 -14.54 28.79 16.75
CA LEU A 783 -13.12 28.81 17.09
C LEU A 783 -12.33 27.79 16.26
N LEU A 784 -12.86 26.56 16.15
CA LEU A 784 -12.22 25.46 15.45
C LEU A 784 -12.19 25.67 13.93
N ASN A 785 -13.22 26.33 13.39
CA ASN A 785 -13.33 26.63 11.95
C ASN A 785 -12.67 27.95 11.53
N GLY A 786 -12.04 28.66 12.48
CA GLY A 786 -11.40 29.96 12.20
C GLY A 786 -12.37 31.08 11.88
N SER A 787 -13.69 30.89 11.96
CA SER A 787 -14.71 31.89 11.66
C SER A 787 -14.88 32.98 12.75
N ALA A 788 -14.20 32.79 13.88
CA ALA A 788 -14.10 33.78 14.95
C ALA A 788 -13.05 34.88 14.65
N PHE A 789 -12.34 34.78 13.52
CA PHE A 789 -11.36 35.79 13.12
C PHE A 789 -11.83 36.50 11.86
N SER A 790 -12.08 37.82 11.97
CA SER A 790 -12.35 38.65 10.81
C SER A 790 -11.05 39.28 10.29
N LYS A 791 -10.77 39.11 8.98
CA LYS A 791 -9.67 39.80 8.33
C LYS A 791 -10.04 41.29 8.12
N SER A 792 -9.39 42.16 8.86
CA SER A 792 -9.69 43.59 8.78
C SER A 792 -8.91 44.34 7.70
N LYS A 793 -7.66 43.93 7.41
CA LYS A 793 -6.81 44.51 6.34
C LYS A 793 -5.79 43.48 5.84
N SER A 794 -5.59 43.41 4.51
CA SER A 794 -4.49 42.75 3.88
C SER A 794 -3.68 43.75 3.07
N SER A 795 -2.40 43.90 3.34
CA SER A 795 -1.49 44.72 2.56
C SER A 795 -0.25 43.91 2.16
N THR A 796 0.07 43.97 0.88
CA THR A 796 1.29 43.31 0.34
C THR A 796 2.39 44.35 0.22
N TYR A 797 3.53 44.12 0.81
CA TYR A 797 4.69 45.01 0.76
C TYR A 797 5.81 44.35 -0.07
N ASP A 798 6.39 45.15 -0.99
CA ASP A 798 7.59 44.81 -1.74
C ASP A 798 8.84 45.03 -0.87
N SER A 799 9.76 44.09 -0.85
CA SER A 799 11.04 44.17 -0.12
C SER A 799 11.85 45.42 -0.51
N SER A 800 11.68 45.92 -1.74
CA SER A 800 12.38 47.12 -2.22
C SER A 800 11.98 48.41 -1.46
N LYS A 801 10.83 48.43 -0.77
CA LYS A 801 10.39 49.58 0.05
C LYS A 801 10.84 49.50 1.50
N GLN A 802 11.31 48.37 1.99
CA GLN A 802 11.82 48.15 3.35
C GLN A 802 13.35 48.23 3.48
N ILE A 803 14.05 48.85 2.53
CA ILE A 803 15.51 49.07 2.54
C ILE A 803 16.03 49.73 3.83
N ARG A 804 15.16 50.38 4.62
CA ARG A 804 15.56 50.98 5.91
C ARG A 804 15.80 49.95 7.04
N ALA A 805 15.29 48.74 6.98
CA ALA A 805 15.51 47.73 7.99
C ALA A 805 16.82 46.91 7.75
N ASN A 806 17.24 46.77 6.50
CA ASN A 806 18.47 46.01 6.13
C ASN A 806 19.71 46.90 5.96
N SER A 807 19.64 48.18 6.15
CA SER A 807 20.79 49.09 6.01
C SER A 807 21.88 48.87 7.08
N SER A 808 21.60 48.09 8.11
CA SER A 808 22.57 47.75 9.18
C SER A 808 23.41 46.49 8.88
N VAL A 809 23.00 45.67 7.92
CA VAL A 809 23.72 44.43 7.56
C VAL A 809 24.64 44.72 6.37
N LYS A 810 25.93 44.74 6.62
CA LYS A 810 26.96 44.84 5.56
C LYS A 810 27.22 43.45 4.98
N TYR A 811 26.78 43.23 3.76
CA TYR A 811 27.13 42.02 3.01
C TYR A 811 28.51 42.19 2.37
N ASP A 812 29.44 41.27 2.65
CA ASP A 812 30.70 41.17 1.92
C ASP A 812 30.46 40.40 0.60
N LEU A 813 29.83 41.06 -0.35
CA LEU A 813 29.54 40.50 -1.68
C LEU A 813 30.78 39.96 -2.35
N ILE A 814 31.86 40.74 -2.35
CA ILE A 814 33.11 40.35 -3.01
C ILE A 814 33.77 39.16 -2.31
N GLY A 815 33.86 39.20 -0.97
CA GLY A 815 34.45 38.11 -0.20
C GLY A 815 33.67 36.79 -0.33
N LYS A 816 32.35 36.85 -0.27
CA LYS A 816 31.54 35.66 -0.50
C LYS A 816 31.68 35.10 -1.92
N LEU A 817 31.63 35.92 -2.96
CA LEU A 817 31.84 35.45 -4.34
C LEU A 817 33.27 34.91 -4.56
N VAL A 818 34.29 35.49 -3.93
CA VAL A 818 35.65 34.93 -3.95
C VAL A 818 35.70 33.54 -3.30
N GLY A 819 35.03 33.39 -2.16
CA GLY A 819 34.95 32.11 -1.47
C GLY A 819 34.25 31.03 -2.29
N GLU A 820 33.11 31.36 -2.89
CA GLU A 820 32.28 30.44 -3.67
C GLU A 820 32.86 30.09 -5.05
N THR A 821 33.60 31.04 -5.69
CA THR A 821 34.11 30.82 -7.05
C THR A 821 35.58 30.45 -7.08
N GLY A 822 36.35 30.73 -6.03
CA GLY A 822 37.80 30.61 -6.00
C GLY A 822 38.53 31.56 -6.96
N LEU A 823 37.85 32.58 -7.51
CA LEU A 823 38.46 33.61 -8.35
C LEU A 823 39.17 34.66 -7.50
N THR A 824 40.10 35.39 -8.13
CA THR A 824 40.74 36.50 -7.45
C THR A 824 39.77 37.66 -7.20
N ARG A 825 40.00 38.45 -6.12
CA ARG A 825 39.19 39.67 -5.88
C ARG A 825 39.11 40.59 -7.07
N LYS A 826 40.23 40.71 -7.85
CA LYS A 826 40.31 41.53 -9.07
C LYS A 826 39.33 41.03 -10.14
N ALA A 827 39.30 39.74 -10.40
CA ALA A 827 38.36 39.14 -11.35
C ALA A 827 36.89 39.30 -10.93
N VAL A 828 36.58 39.03 -9.66
CA VAL A 828 35.22 39.22 -9.14
C VAL A 828 34.78 40.69 -9.24
N VAL A 829 35.64 41.66 -8.88
CA VAL A 829 35.34 43.09 -9.06
C VAL A 829 35.11 43.44 -10.52
N ALA A 830 35.93 42.93 -11.44
CA ALA A 830 35.75 43.12 -12.87
C ALA A 830 34.40 42.62 -13.38
N ILE A 831 34.00 41.43 -12.94
CA ILE A 831 32.67 40.82 -13.25
C ILE A 831 31.57 41.74 -12.73
N LEU A 832 31.59 42.09 -11.42
CA LEU A 832 30.54 42.91 -10.79
C LEU A 832 30.44 44.32 -11.38
N THR A 833 31.54 44.91 -11.85
CA THR A 833 31.52 46.23 -12.51
C THR A 833 31.11 46.18 -13.99
N GLY A 834 31.25 45.00 -14.62
CA GLY A 834 30.90 44.78 -16.02
C GLY A 834 29.46 44.35 -16.27
N ILE A 835 28.75 43.86 -15.26
CA ILE A 835 27.33 43.49 -15.40
C ILE A 835 26.43 44.73 -15.52
N GLU A 836 25.29 44.59 -16.17
CA GLU A 836 24.30 45.65 -16.34
C GLU A 836 23.81 46.17 -15.00
N LYS A 837 23.61 47.47 -14.91
CA LYS A 837 23.13 48.13 -13.69
C LYS A 837 21.78 47.56 -13.21
N SER A 838 20.89 47.24 -14.14
CA SER A 838 19.57 46.62 -13.86
C SER A 838 19.72 45.26 -13.19
N ILE A 839 20.70 44.48 -13.60
CA ILE A 839 21.01 43.16 -13.04
C ILE A 839 21.66 43.32 -11.66
N PHE A 840 22.64 44.21 -11.52
CA PHE A 840 23.29 44.49 -10.24
C PHE A 840 22.30 45.02 -9.17
N GLU A 841 21.31 45.80 -9.57
CA GLU A 841 20.28 46.32 -8.65
C GLU A 841 19.42 45.23 -8.04
N GLN A 842 19.36 44.04 -8.64
CA GLN A 842 18.65 42.87 -8.06
C GLN A 842 19.31 42.36 -6.78
N PHE A 843 20.57 42.70 -6.53
CA PHE A 843 21.22 42.44 -5.23
C PHE A 843 20.43 43.01 -4.04
N LYS A 844 19.72 44.12 -4.24
CA LYS A 844 18.88 44.74 -3.22
C LYS A 844 17.61 43.94 -2.92
N PHE A 845 17.20 43.05 -3.81
CA PHE A 845 15.97 42.25 -3.63
C PHE A 845 16.20 41.11 -2.66
N ASN A 846 17.28 40.35 -2.85
CA ASN A 846 17.72 39.28 -1.98
C ASN A 846 19.25 39.06 -2.15
N PRO A 847 20.08 39.69 -1.26
CA PRO A 847 21.53 39.64 -1.38
C PRO A 847 22.09 38.21 -1.37
N GLU A 848 21.57 37.32 -0.57
CA GLU A 848 22.09 35.95 -0.46
C GLU A 848 21.79 35.13 -1.73
N GLU A 849 20.60 35.24 -2.25
CA GLU A 849 20.22 34.55 -3.47
C GLU A 849 20.97 35.10 -4.68
N PHE A 850 21.22 36.43 -4.73
CA PHE A 850 22.06 37.04 -5.73
C PHE A 850 23.48 36.44 -5.73
N ILE A 851 24.08 36.30 -4.54
CA ILE A 851 25.41 35.72 -4.36
C ILE A 851 25.45 34.28 -4.86
N ILE A 852 24.50 33.44 -4.42
CA ILE A 852 24.44 32.02 -4.78
C ILE A 852 24.28 31.85 -6.28
N LYS A 853 23.36 32.56 -6.91
CA LYS A 853 23.10 32.47 -8.34
C LYS A 853 24.23 33.04 -9.19
N ALA A 854 24.80 34.16 -8.78
CA ALA A 854 25.95 34.75 -9.48
C ALA A 854 27.18 33.83 -9.41
N ALA A 855 27.41 33.22 -8.21
CA ALA A 855 28.51 32.27 -8.04
C ALA A 855 28.32 31.02 -8.91
N ALA A 856 27.09 30.49 -8.99
CA ALA A 856 26.78 29.35 -9.85
C ALA A 856 27.08 29.63 -11.32
N LEU A 857 26.62 30.78 -11.85
CA LEU A 857 26.84 31.17 -13.23
C LEU A 857 28.34 31.40 -13.55
N ILE A 858 29.08 32.00 -12.60
CA ILE A 858 30.53 32.17 -12.75
C ILE A 858 31.25 30.82 -12.78
N ASN A 859 30.85 29.90 -11.91
CA ASN A 859 31.44 28.55 -11.83
C ASN A 859 31.14 27.71 -13.07
N ASP A 860 29.98 27.85 -13.68
CA ASP A 860 29.63 27.18 -14.94
C ASP A 860 30.54 27.66 -16.10
N GLU A 861 30.77 28.99 -16.23
CA GLU A 861 31.69 29.54 -17.25
C GLU A 861 33.13 29.13 -16.94
N LYS A 862 33.52 29.12 -15.67
CA LYS A 862 34.84 28.66 -15.23
C LYS A 862 35.07 27.19 -15.60
N ALA A 863 34.08 26.33 -15.36
CA ALA A 863 34.13 24.91 -15.73
C ALA A 863 34.31 24.73 -17.24
N THR A 864 33.56 25.50 -18.02
CA THR A 864 33.69 25.49 -19.48
C THR A 864 35.10 25.93 -19.93
N ALA A 865 35.64 27.01 -19.33
CA ALA A 865 37.00 27.48 -19.62
C ALA A 865 38.07 26.44 -19.24
N ILE A 866 37.87 25.73 -18.11
CA ILE A 866 38.78 24.66 -17.68
C ILE A 866 38.79 23.53 -18.70
N ILE A 867 37.62 23.05 -19.17
CA ILE A 867 37.51 21.96 -20.14
C ILE A 867 38.17 22.31 -21.46
N GLN A 868 38.12 23.56 -21.91
CA GLN A 868 38.70 24.01 -23.17
C GLN A 868 40.23 24.13 -23.14
N HIS A 869 40.81 24.31 -21.96
CA HIS A 869 42.26 24.64 -21.81
C HIS A 869 42.99 23.71 -20.85
N ILE A 870 42.53 22.46 -20.72
CA ILE A 870 43.10 21.49 -19.80
C ILE A 870 44.23 20.69 -20.48
N THR A 871 45.33 20.53 -19.78
CA THR A 871 46.43 19.61 -20.12
C THR A 871 46.70 18.67 -18.99
N TYR A 872 46.85 17.38 -19.31
CA TYR A 872 47.07 16.32 -18.31
C TYR A 872 48.55 15.91 -18.27
N ASN A 873 49.13 15.94 -17.08
CA ASN A 873 50.45 15.39 -16.79
C ASN A 873 50.32 14.15 -15.93
N VAL A 874 50.78 13.01 -16.42
CA VAL A 874 50.74 11.72 -15.69
C VAL A 874 51.82 11.74 -14.61
N LEU A 875 51.42 11.28 -13.41
CA LEU A 875 52.30 11.11 -12.26
C LEU A 875 52.73 9.63 -12.14
N ASP A 876 53.79 9.37 -11.41
CA ASP A 876 54.24 7.99 -11.09
C ASP A 876 53.37 7.29 -10.04
N GLU A 877 52.46 8.01 -9.42
CA GLU A 877 51.51 7.47 -8.42
C GLU A 877 50.31 6.85 -9.11
N HIS A 878 49.72 5.82 -8.50
CA HIS A 878 48.54 5.12 -8.98
C HIS A 878 47.40 5.17 -7.97
N TYR A 879 46.17 5.09 -8.46
CA TYR A 879 45.01 4.87 -7.59
C TYR A 879 45.00 3.40 -7.11
N ASP A 880 44.64 3.20 -5.84
CA ASP A 880 44.48 1.87 -5.27
C ASP A 880 43.19 1.18 -5.80
N THR A 881 43.15 -0.15 -5.69
CA THR A 881 41.94 -0.94 -6.01
C THR A 881 40.84 -0.78 -4.98
N ASP A 882 41.09 -0.19 -3.82
CA ASP A 882 40.11 0.06 -2.77
C ASP A 882 38.95 0.92 -3.25
N ILE A 883 39.15 1.75 -4.29
CA ILE A 883 38.11 2.52 -4.96
C ILE A 883 36.93 1.65 -5.45
N PHE A 884 37.13 0.37 -5.74
CA PHE A 884 36.08 -0.55 -6.20
C PHE A 884 35.29 -1.14 -5.04
N THR A 885 35.80 -1.07 -3.82
CA THR A 885 35.16 -1.63 -2.62
C THR A 885 34.29 -0.61 -1.90
N GLU A 886 34.31 0.67 -2.26
CA GLU A 886 33.43 1.68 -1.72
C GLU A 886 32.00 1.51 -2.25
N PRO A 887 30.97 1.51 -1.39
CA PRO A 887 29.56 1.29 -1.75
C PRO A 887 28.92 2.54 -2.37
N THR A 888 29.63 3.20 -3.29
CA THR A 888 29.22 4.49 -3.87
C THR A 888 28.50 4.37 -5.21
N ILE A 889 28.60 3.21 -5.88
CA ILE A 889 28.00 3.03 -7.21
C ILE A 889 26.59 2.47 -7.04
N LYS A 890 25.60 3.31 -7.31
CA LYS A 890 24.18 2.94 -7.30
C LYS A 890 23.65 2.93 -8.73
N GLY A 891 22.93 1.88 -9.05
CA GLY A 891 22.22 1.74 -10.32
C GLY A 891 20.74 1.47 -10.08
N LYS A 892 19.90 1.64 -11.10
CA LYS A 892 18.47 1.34 -11.06
C LYS A 892 18.18 0.05 -11.78
N LEU A 893 17.68 -0.95 -11.06
CA LEU A 893 17.36 -2.25 -11.62
C LEU A 893 16.34 -2.11 -12.76
N GLY A 894 16.71 -2.63 -13.94
CA GLY A 894 15.85 -2.62 -15.13
C GLY A 894 15.72 -1.27 -15.84
N THR A 895 16.31 -0.20 -15.30
CA THR A 895 16.31 1.12 -15.94
C THR A 895 17.66 1.45 -16.57
N ASN A 896 18.72 1.47 -15.76
CA ASN A 896 20.08 1.78 -16.20
C ASN A 896 21.10 0.73 -15.76
N THR A 897 20.66 -0.48 -15.45
CA THR A 897 21.52 -1.59 -15.08
C THR A 897 21.21 -2.82 -15.93
N MET A 898 22.23 -3.58 -16.26
CA MET A 898 22.10 -4.90 -16.84
C MET A 898 23.05 -5.87 -16.18
N LYS A 899 22.63 -7.12 -16.03
CA LYS A 899 23.46 -8.19 -15.48
C LYS A 899 24.61 -8.50 -16.45
N ALA A 900 25.83 -8.53 -15.95
CA ALA A 900 27.02 -8.77 -16.77
C ALA A 900 27.91 -9.85 -16.17
N GLN A 901 28.36 -10.81 -17.01
CA GLN A 901 29.24 -11.88 -16.58
C GLN A 901 30.72 -11.51 -16.61
N ARG A 902 31.12 -10.67 -17.58
CA ARG A 902 32.51 -10.23 -17.78
C ARG A 902 32.71 -8.82 -17.30
N HIS A 903 32.36 -8.57 -16.07
CA HIS A 903 32.45 -7.26 -15.44
C HIS A 903 32.89 -7.42 -13.98
N LEU A 904 33.51 -6.40 -13.40
CA LEU A 904 33.99 -6.43 -12.02
C LEU A 904 32.84 -6.50 -11.02
N TYR A 905 31.73 -5.82 -11.31
CA TYR A 905 30.52 -5.85 -10.51
C TYR A 905 29.51 -6.84 -11.08
N ASP A 906 28.51 -7.20 -10.31
CA ASP A 906 27.41 -8.09 -10.71
C ASP A 906 26.51 -7.47 -11.79
N HIS A 907 26.46 -6.13 -11.87
CA HIS A 907 25.73 -5.37 -12.87
C HIS A 907 26.58 -4.25 -13.47
N ILE A 908 26.30 -3.91 -14.72
CA ILE A 908 26.79 -2.70 -15.37
C ILE A 908 25.75 -1.60 -15.17
N VAL A 909 26.20 -0.38 -14.87
CA VAL A 909 25.38 0.84 -14.89
C VAL A 909 25.74 1.65 -16.14
N TYR A 910 24.74 2.15 -16.83
CA TYR A 910 24.90 2.96 -18.03
C TYR A 910 23.97 4.16 -18.00
N ASP A 911 24.41 5.28 -18.57
CA ASP A 911 23.62 6.52 -18.68
C ASP A 911 22.93 6.63 -20.05
N SER A 912 23.37 5.85 -21.02
CA SER A 912 22.77 5.82 -22.36
C SER A 912 22.75 4.41 -22.94
N THR A 913 21.86 4.18 -23.92
CA THR A 913 21.83 2.88 -24.63
C THR A 913 23.06 2.62 -25.50
N ASN A 914 23.86 3.65 -25.80
CA ASN A 914 25.15 3.46 -26.48
C ASN A 914 26.21 2.85 -25.55
N GLU A 915 26.12 3.10 -24.24
CA GLU A 915 26.98 2.47 -23.24
C GLU A 915 26.55 1.02 -22.96
N ARG A 916 25.26 0.74 -23.08
CA ARG A 916 24.71 -0.62 -22.99
C ARG A 916 25.16 -1.50 -24.14
#